data_20d3479345e0f0b02d6e31f13601e682
#
_entry.id   20d3479345e0f0b02d6e31f13601e682
#
_cell.length_a   1.000
_cell.length_b   1.000
_cell.length_c   1.000
_cell.angle_alpha   90.00
_cell.angle_beta   90.00
_cell.angle_gamma   90.00
#
_symmetry.space_group_name_H-M   'P 1'
#
loop_
_entity.id
_entity.type
_entity.pdbx_description
1 polymer ?
#
loop_
_entity_poly.entity_id
_entity_poly.type
_entity_poly.pdbx_seq_one_letter_code
_entity_poly.pdbx_strand_id
1 'polypeptide(L)'
;MRYLTRAAVAVVLAATWQQAGAQRAPVLQQIAVPHSYYFREMYLPQHTSGPGWVTWGKDESTLFYSMGGTLWRQELDGAEATELTSGPGYDYQPDCSPDGRYLVYSSYRDDAVSLRLLDLTTGVDAPLLANGAVNVEPRWSPDGKQIAFVSTVFKGRWHVFTLTVEQGRANGAPVQITTDHDSQLPRYYYDRFDHFISPTWSPDGSELILISNAGKIWGTGGVWRMEAKPGGKIRQIWFEETTWKARPDWARDGNRVIYSSYLGRQWNQLWLMTADGGDPFQLTYGDYDNTNPRWSPNSSKIAFISNRDGNTSLWALDLPGGRSREIVARTRTYKVSRTSLTLRVTSPAGQPTPARLSVTALETGRGFVPADAWAQADDGFDRSERRFEFTYFHSRGTSQLDLPSGRYVIEATKGLEYGRRVDTVDVGVRSAVHRITLRRLMDLPRLGWWSGDLHVHMNYGGHYRNTPANLRFQAEAEDLHVVENLIVNKEARIPDIGYFTGKLDPLSTSSTLIKHDQEYHTSFWGHSALLGLANNIVLPGYAGYVNTAAASLEPNNTTVFQLARAQGGVTGYVHLFEAVADFTRGETTNHAFPIDAALGTIDYLEVVGFADHRSTEAVWHKLLNTGVRLPTGAGTDAMANYASLRGHLGMGRVFVNSGRLNYHAWLAALKAGKTFATNGPLLRFSLNGREPGAEIALPVGTHRLTAKVSLRSIVSVDSFEIVRNGQVVGSIALTGDRTAADATVQLEAVASGWYTLRAFARAARHPTLDVYPFATTSPVYVVVGGQPIRSSDDARYFVRWLDQLAETARNHPGWNSAAERDKVLGDISKARAFYDERAR
;
A
#
# COMPACT_ATOMS: atom_id res chain seq x y z
N MET A 1 41.06 37.14 -34.14
CA MET A 1 39.97 37.32 -33.20
C MET A 1 38.78 36.47 -33.63
N ARG A 2 38.81 35.18 -33.40
CA ARG A 2 37.72 34.19 -33.57
C ARG A 2 38.26 32.84 -33.18
N TYR A 3 38.37 32.53 -31.89
CA TYR A 3 38.59 31.16 -31.32
C TYR A 3 38.60 31.27 -29.79
N LEU A 4 37.41 31.61 -29.20
CA LEU A 4 37.19 31.54 -27.74
C LEU A 4 35.71 31.52 -27.38
N THR A 5 34.92 30.67 -28.02
CA THR A 5 33.48 30.50 -27.63
C THR A 5 32.96 29.10 -27.90
N ARG A 6 33.76 28.04 -27.70
CA ARG A 6 33.24 26.65 -27.77
C ARG A 6 33.64 25.75 -26.60
N ALA A 7 34.26 26.28 -25.55
CA ALA A 7 34.67 25.50 -24.38
C ALA A 7 33.74 25.69 -23.13
N ALA A 8 32.78 26.60 -23.17
CA ALA A 8 31.95 26.91 -21.99
C ALA A 8 30.55 26.22 -21.96
N VAL A 9 30.17 25.50 -23.04
CA VAL A 9 28.86 24.81 -23.09
C VAL A 9 28.95 23.31 -22.77
N ALA A 10 30.14 22.73 -22.76
CA ALA A 10 30.36 21.31 -22.47
C ALA A 10 30.53 20.98 -20.97
N VAL A 11 30.67 21.98 -20.09
CA VAL A 11 30.88 21.76 -18.64
C VAL A 11 29.58 21.90 -17.83
N VAL A 12 28.51 22.44 -18.39
CA VAL A 12 27.22 22.60 -17.67
C VAL A 12 26.26 21.40 -17.86
N LEU A 13 26.57 20.48 -18.78
CA LEU A 13 25.76 19.28 -19.03
C LEU A 13 26.24 18.00 -18.30
N ALA A 14 27.30 18.09 -17.50
CA ALA A 14 27.87 16.97 -16.78
C ALA A 14 27.60 17.01 -15.25
N ALA A 15 26.83 17.96 -14.76
CA ALA A 15 26.62 18.16 -13.32
C ALA A 15 25.17 17.98 -12.82
N THR A 16 24.28 17.31 -13.57
CA THR A 16 22.93 16.96 -13.08
C THR A 16 22.58 15.50 -13.32
N TRP A 17 23.51 14.60 -13.09
CA TRP A 17 23.17 13.24 -12.74
C TRP A 17 23.12 13.14 -11.20
N GLN A 18 22.27 13.95 -10.58
CA GLN A 18 21.72 13.54 -9.31
C GLN A 18 21.03 12.21 -9.57
N GLN A 19 21.44 11.19 -8.85
CA GLN A 19 20.69 9.97 -8.69
C GLN A 19 19.28 10.39 -8.26
N ALA A 20 18.34 10.44 -9.21
CA ALA A 20 16.94 10.41 -8.87
C ALA A 20 16.77 9.08 -8.13
N GLY A 21 16.68 9.12 -6.81
CA GLY A 21 16.24 7.98 -6.03
C GLY A 21 14.99 7.46 -6.73
N ALA A 22 14.83 6.15 -6.82
CA ALA A 22 13.69 5.55 -7.49
C ALA A 22 12.44 5.81 -6.64
N GLN A 23 11.96 7.05 -6.67
CA GLN A 23 10.68 7.41 -6.04
C GLN A 23 9.55 6.78 -6.83
N ARG A 24 8.62 6.19 -6.11
CA ARG A 24 7.38 5.71 -6.70
C ARG A 24 6.63 6.90 -7.29
N ALA A 25 6.34 6.85 -8.59
CA ALA A 25 5.62 7.92 -9.25
C ALA A 25 4.20 8.03 -8.68
N PRO A 26 3.65 9.26 -8.50
CA PRO A 26 2.27 9.43 -8.12
C PRO A 26 1.33 8.73 -9.09
N VAL A 27 0.29 8.07 -8.59
CA VAL A 27 -0.74 7.44 -9.43
C VAL A 27 -1.46 8.48 -10.28
N LEU A 28 -1.75 9.66 -9.70
CA LEU A 28 -2.24 10.83 -10.42
C LEU A 28 -1.28 12.00 -10.21
N GLN A 29 -0.73 12.52 -11.29
CA GLN A 29 0.22 13.63 -11.27
C GLN A 29 -0.42 14.98 -10.88
N GLN A 30 -1.75 15.06 -10.93
CA GLN A 30 -2.51 16.29 -10.65
C GLN A 30 -2.74 16.55 -9.16
N ILE A 31 -2.22 15.70 -8.28
CA ILE A 31 -2.34 15.85 -6.84
C ILE A 31 -0.98 16.21 -6.24
N ALA A 32 -0.90 17.37 -5.59
CA ALA A 32 0.29 17.81 -4.86
C ALA A 32 0.25 17.29 -3.41
N VAL A 33 1.06 16.29 -3.12
CA VAL A 33 1.09 15.63 -1.80
C VAL A 33 2.50 15.21 -1.39
N PRO A 34 2.79 15.18 -0.08
CA PRO A 34 4.09 14.74 0.40
C PRO A 34 4.34 13.25 0.16
N HIS A 35 3.29 12.42 0.14
CA HIS A 35 3.35 10.97 -0.11
C HIS A 35 2.32 10.57 -1.15
N SER A 36 2.77 10.25 -2.35
CA SER A 36 1.93 10.02 -3.52
C SER A 36 1.02 8.78 -3.44
N TYR A 37 1.35 7.78 -2.64
CA TYR A 37 0.63 6.50 -2.61
C TYR A 37 -0.58 6.47 -1.67
N TYR A 38 -0.72 7.38 -0.70
CA TYR A 38 -1.88 7.38 0.21
C TYR A 38 -3.15 7.96 -0.40
N PHE A 39 -3.04 8.74 -1.47
CA PHE A 39 -4.18 9.43 -2.08
C PHE A 39 -5.06 8.56 -2.93
N ARG A 40 -4.55 7.43 -3.37
CA ARG A 40 -5.35 6.47 -4.10
C ARG A 40 -6.50 5.92 -3.27
N GLU A 41 -6.29 5.69 -1.99
CA GLU A 41 -7.33 5.21 -1.08
C GLU A 41 -8.53 6.14 -1.01
N MET A 42 -8.30 7.45 -1.17
CA MET A 42 -9.30 8.48 -0.95
C MET A 42 -10.10 8.79 -2.20
N TYR A 43 -9.47 8.84 -3.36
CA TYR A 43 -9.99 9.58 -4.50
C TYR A 43 -9.99 8.82 -5.81
N LEU A 44 -9.06 7.90 -6.00
CA LEU A 44 -9.10 7.04 -7.17
C LEU A 44 -10.18 5.98 -7.05
N PRO A 45 -10.74 5.56 -8.18
CA PRO A 45 -11.74 4.51 -8.16
C PRO A 45 -11.11 3.21 -7.66
N GLN A 46 -11.37 2.90 -6.42
CA GLN A 46 -11.16 1.55 -5.92
C GLN A 46 -12.37 0.74 -6.38
N HIS A 47 -12.33 0.25 -7.61
CA HIS A 47 -13.42 -0.53 -8.15
C HIS A 47 -13.39 -1.93 -7.54
N THR A 48 -14.37 -2.18 -6.72
CA THR A 48 -14.65 -3.51 -6.18
C THR A 48 -15.53 -4.29 -7.18
N SER A 49 -15.49 -5.61 -7.14
CA SER A 49 -16.43 -6.45 -7.90
C SER A 49 -17.85 -6.35 -7.35
N GLY A 50 -18.01 -5.98 -6.08
CA GLY A 50 -19.26 -5.60 -5.45
C GLY A 50 -19.59 -4.11 -5.57
N PRO A 51 -20.76 -3.66 -5.06
CA PRO A 51 -21.14 -2.26 -4.99
C PRO A 51 -20.15 -1.39 -4.21
N GLY A 52 -19.80 -0.20 -4.72
CA GLY A 52 -18.83 0.70 -4.09
C GLY A 52 -19.41 2.02 -3.59
N TRP A 53 -20.35 2.60 -4.32
CA TRP A 53 -20.96 3.89 -4.06
C TRP A 53 -22.44 3.84 -4.39
N VAL A 54 -23.29 4.55 -3.63
CA VAL A 54 -24.73 4.52 -3.83
C VAL A 54 -25.34 5.90 -3.76
N THR A 55 -26.43 6.12 -4.52
CA THR A 55 -27.34 7.24 -4.37
C THR A 55 -28.77 6.77 -4.65
N TRP A 56 -29.76 7.54 -4.17
CA TRP A 56 -31.18 7.27 -4.40
C TRP A 56 -31.66 7.95 -5.66
N GLY A 57 -32.62 7.33 -6.33
CA GLY A 57 -33.50 8.02 -7.26
C GLY A 57 -34.50 8.93 -6.56
N LYS A 58 -35.24 9.73 -7.30
CA LYS A 58 -36.23 10.64 -6.71
C LYS A 58 -37.45 9.92 -6.10
N ASP A 59 -37.72 8.70 -6.52
CA ASP A 59 -38.92 7.90 -6.19
C ASP A 59 -38.76 7.04 -4.93
N GLU A 60 -37.57 7.10 -4.25
CA GLU A 60 -37.25 6.33 -3.04
C GLU A 60 -37.23 4.81 -3.20
N SER A 61 -37.52 4.31 -4.38
CA SER A 61 -37.50 2.88 -4.71
C SER A 61 -36.33 2.49 -5.59
N THR A 62 -35.77 3.43 -6.32
CA THR A 62 -34.64 3.20 -7.23
C THR A 62 -33.31 3.58 -6.58
N LEU A 63 -32.32 2.71 -6.73
CA LEU A 63 -30.93 2.93 -6.33
C LEU A 63 -30.03 2.97 -7.55
N PHE A 64 -29.08 3.90 -7.53
CA PHE A 64 -27.98 3.96 -8.47
C PHE A 64 -26.68 3.75 -7.73
N TYR A 65 -25.79 2.89 -8.24
CA TYR A 65 -24.55 2.56 -7.57
C TYR A 65 -23.44 2.18 -8.57
N SER A 66 -22.18 2.27 -8.13
CA SER A 66 -21.05 1.75 -8.91
C SER A 66 -20.75 0.31 -8.54
N MET A 67 -20.38 -0.51 -9.52
CA MET A 67 -19.95 -1.90 -9.32
C MET A 67 -19.09 -2.33 -10.53
N GLY A 68 -17.93 -2.91 -10.26
CA GLY A 68 -17.01 -3.39 -11.30
C GLY A 68 -16.55 -2.29 -12.29
N GLY A 69 -16.52 -1.03 -11.84
CA GLY A 69 -16.10 0.11 -12.64
C GLY A 69 -17.17 0.67 -13.59
N THR A 70 -18.43 0.32 -13.42
CA THR A 70 -19.58 0.87 -14.17
C THR A 70 -20.69 1.27 -13.22
N LEU A 71 -21.66 2.05 -13.71
CA LEU A 71 -22.84 2.44 -12.95
C LEU A 71 -24.00 1.51 -13.24
N TRP A 72 -24.78 1.23 -12.19
CA TRP A 72 -25.90 0.31 -12.19
C TRP A 72 -27.15 0.95 -11.60
N ARG A 73 -28.31 0.49 -12.06
CA ARG A 73 -29.62 0.80 -11.51
C ARG A 73 -30.24 -0.47 -10.96
N GLN A 74 -30.88 -0.40 -9.79
CA GLN A 74 -31.64 -1.48 -9.20
C GLN A 74 -32.79 -0.92 -8.37
N GLU A 75 -33.94 -1.59 -8.41
CA GLU A 75 -35.04 -1.29 -7.50
C GLU A 75 -34.73 -1.82 -6.10
N LEU A 76 -35.13 -1.07 -5.07
CA LEU A 76 -34.88 -1.38 -3.66
C LEU A 76 -35.39 -2.78 -3.26
N ASP A 77 -36.53 -3.19 -3.81
CA ASP A 77 -37.14 -4.50 -3.60
C ASP A 77 -36.92 -5.47 -4.78
N GLY A 78 -36.13 -5.05 -5.76
CA GLY A 78 -35.82 -5.83 -6.96
C GLY A 78 -34.56 -6.67 -6.81
N ALA A 79 -34.48 -7.76 -7.56
CA ALA A 79 -33.31 -8.64 -7.63
C ALA A 79 -32.52 -8.48 -8.94
N GLU A 80 -32.96 -7.61 -9.84
CA GLU A 80 -32.33 -7.33 -11.12
C GLU A 80 -31.60 -6.00 -11.07
N ALA A 81 -30.32 -6.00 -11.48
CA ALA A 81 -29.53 -4.79 -11.69
C ALA A 81 -29.27 -4.56 -13.20
N THR A 82 -29.46 -3.34 -13.67
CA THR A 82 -29.23 -2.94 -15.06
C THR A 82 -28.01 -2.03 -15.15
N GLU A 83 -27.05 -2.38 -16.02
CA GLU A 83 -25.85 -1.59 -16.28
C GLU A 83 -26.18 -0.35 -17.09
N LEU A 84 -25.78 0.84 -16.63
CA LEU A 84 -26.07 2.14 -17.23
C LEU A 84 -24.91 2.66 -18.08
N THR A 85 -23.66 2.38 -17.66
CA THR A 85 -22.45 2.82 -18.36
C THR A 85 -21.60 1.64 -18.78
N SER A 86 -20.82 1.77 -19.86
CA SER A 86 -19.96 0.70 -20.38
C SER A 86 -18.71 1.25 -21.05
N GLY A 87 -18.35 2.49 -20.74
CA GLY A 87 -17.22 3.19 -21.36
C GLY A 87 -15.86 2.57 -21.05
N PRO A 88 -14.79 3.07 -21.70
CA PRO A 88 -13.46 2.51 -21.56
C PRO A 88 -12.81 2.77 -20.19
N GLY A 89 -13.36 3.74 -19.42
CA GLY A 89 -12.85 4.11 -18.08
C GLY A 89 -13.56 3.41 -16.94
N TYR A 90 -13.35 3.93 -15.75
CA TYR A 90 -14.03 3.51 -14.53
C TYR A 90 -14.96 4.62 -14.05
N ASP A 91 -16.25 4.29 -13.87
CA ASP A 91 -17.29 5.22 -13.47
C ASP A 91 -17.71 4.93 -12.03
N TYR A 92 -17.79 5.98 -11.19
CA TYR A 92 -18.05 5.83 -9.76
C TYR A 92 -18.64 7.12 -9.15
N GLN A 93 -19.01 7.10 -7.87
CA GLN A 93 -19.58 8.23 -7.14
C GLN A 93 -20.79 8.88 -7.82
N PRO A 94 -21.83 8.11 -8.17
CA PRO A 94 -23.03 8.69 -8.77
C PRO A 94 -23.80 9.56 -7.78
N ASP A 95 -24.45 10.63 -8.30
CA ASP A 95 -25.46 11.40 -7.59
C ASP A 95 -26.63 11.77 -8.54
N CYS A 96 -27.87 11.48 -8.10
CA CYS A 96 -29.07 11.69 -8.90
C CYS A 96 -29.62 13.10 -8.72
N SER A 97 -29.97 13.77 -9.82
CA SER A 97 -30.61 15.09 -9.75
C SER A 97 -31.98 15.00 -9.04
N PRO A 98 -32.41 16.09 -8.33
CA PRO A 98 -33.68 16.08 -7.60
C PRO A 98 -34.93 15.80 -8.44
N ASP A 99 -34.89 16.15 -9.74
CA ASP A 99 -35.96 15.84 -10.69
C ASP A 99 -35.93 14.39 -11.19
N GLY A 100 -34.85 13.64 -10.89
CA GLY A 100 -34.64 12.25 -11.30
C GLY A 100 -34.22 12.09 -12.75
N ARG A 101 -33.89 13.15 -13.47
CA ARG A 101 -33.55 13.10 -14.89
C ARG A 101 -32.08 12.79 -15.14
N TYR A 102 -31.19 13.33 -14.33
CA TYR A 102 -29.76 13.25 -14.57
C TYR A 102 -29.03 12.49 -13.46
N LEU A 103 -27.98 11.76 -13.87
CA LEU A 103 -27.02 11.16 -12.96
C LEU A 103 -25.66 11.77 -13.23
N VAL A 104 -25.15 12.57 -12.29
CA VAL A 104 -23.77 13.06 -12.31
C VAL A 104 -22.87 12.04 -11.67
N TYR A 105 -21.63 11.87 -12.16
CA TYR A 105 -20.69 10.91 -11.63
C TYR A 105 -19.24 11.25 -11.97
N SER A 106 -18.30 10.69 -11.22
CA SER A 106 -16.87 10.77 -11.50
C SER A 106 -16.45 9.64 -12.45
N SER A 107 -15.60 9.95 -13.42
CA SER A 107 -15.09 8.98 -14.39
C SER A 107 -13.58 9.09 -14.54
N TYR A 108 -12.88 7.99 -14.22
CA TYR A 108 -11.42 7.89 -14.37
C TYR A 108 -11.07 7.42 -15.78
N ARG A 109 -10.40 8.27 -16.52
CA ARG A 109 -9.94 8.02 -17.90
C ARG A 109 -8.66 8.82 -18.17
N ASP A 110 -7.71 8.22 -18.87
CA ASP A 110 -6.53 8.91 -19.39
C ASP A 110 -5.77 9.73 -18.32
N ASP A 111 -5.56 9.13 -17.15
CA ASP A 111 -4.85 9.70 -16.00
C ASP A 111 -5.52 10.96 -15.39
N ALA A 112 -6.79 11.15 -15.63
CA ALA A 112 -7.60 12.22 -15.06
C ALA A 112 -8.93 11.69 -14.55
N VAL A 113 -9.56 12.42 -13.63
CA VAL A 113 -10.92 12.13 -13.15
C VAL A 113 -11.83 13.28 -13.53
N SER A 114 -12.72 13.02 -14.48
CA SER A 114 -13.68 13.98 -15.01
C SER A 114 -15.05 13.81 -14.36
N LEU A 115 -15.88 14.87 -14.34
CA LEU A 115 -17.31 14.74 -14.10
C LEU A 115 -18.03 14.48 -15.41
N ARG A 116 -18.94 13.52 -15.39
CA ARG A 116 -19.82 13.19 -16.52
C ARG A 116 -21.27 13.27 -16.08
N LEU A 117 -22.14 13.41 -17.06
CA LEU A 117 -23.58 13.47 -16.87
C LEU A 117 -24.27 12.47 -17.79
N LEU A 118 -25.07 11.60 -17.20
CA LEU A 118 -25.96 10.69 -17.90
C LEU A 118 -27.39 11.20 -17.80
N ASP A 119 -28.03 11.47 -18.94
CA ASP A 119 -29.48 11.72 -19.02
C ASP A 119 -30.21 10.36 -18.95
N LEU A 120 -30.90 10.10 -17.88
CA LEU A 120 -31.59 8.84 -17.63
C LEU A 120 -32.81 8.63 -18.54
N THR A 121 -33.30 9.69 -19.13
CA THR A 121 -34.44 9.62 -20.06
C THR A 121 -33.99 9.24 -21.47
N THR A 122 -32.91 9.82 -21.95
CA THR A 122 -32.40 9.64 -23.32
C THR A 122 -31.28 8.61 -23.41
N GLY A 123 -30.62 8.27 -22.28
CA GLY A 123 -29.43 7.43 -22.23
C GLY A 123 -28.17 8.13 -22.76
N VAL A 124 -28.19 9.42 -23.01
CA VAL A 124 -27.04 10.21 -23.47
C VAL A 124 -26.08 10.43 -22.32
N ASP A 125 -24.85 10.01 -22.51
CA ASP A 125 -23.74 10.15 -21.56
C ASP A 125 -22.69 11.10 -22.14
N ALA A 126 -22.45 12.24 -21.48
CA ALA A 126 -21.57 13.29 -21.96
C ALA A 126 -20.62 13.82 -20.86
N PRO A 127 -19.41 14.29 -21.21
CA PRO A 127 -18.56 15.04 -20.29
C PRO A 127 -19.28 16.29 -19.78
N LEU A 128 -19.27 16.52 -18.47
CA LEU A 128 -19.75 17.74 -17.83
C LEU A 128 -18.59 18.69 -17.50
N LEU A 129 -17.50 18.14 -16.94
CA LEU A 129 -16.28 18.86 -16.63
C LEU A 129 -15.06 17.97 -16.86
N ALA A 130 -14.20 18.38 -17.81
CA ALA A 130 -12.95 17.71 -18.12
C ALA A 130 -11.84 18.77 -18.24
N ASN A 131 -11.23 19.11 -17.13
CA ASN A 131 -10.22 20.17 -16.99
C ASN A 131 -8.81 19.63 -16.73
N GLY A 132 -8.60 18.32 -16.86
CA GLY A 132 -7.31 17.65 -16.58
C GLY A 132 -6.98 17.49 -15.10
N ALA A 133 -7.80 18.00 -14.18
CA ALA A 133 -7.67 17.80 -12.76
C ALA A 133 -8.40 16.54 -12.29
N VAL A 134 -8.27 16.23 -11.01
CA VAL A 134 -9.07 15.19 -10.33
C VAL A 134 -10.35 15.84 -9.81
N ASN A 135 -11.51 15.42 -10.30
CA ASN A 135 -12.83 15.94 -9.95
C ASN A 135 -13.67 14.78 -9.39
N VAL A 136 -14.01 14.83 -8.11
CA VAL A 136 -14.63 13.73 -7.37
C VAL A 136 -15.78 14.22 -6.48
N GLU A 137 -16.58 13.24 -5.99
CA GLU A 137 -17.63 13.45 -5.00
C GLU A 137 -18.68 14.48 -5.42
N PRO A 138 -19.22 14.41 -6.66
CA PRO A 138 -20.23 15.34 -7.11
C PRO A 138 -21.55 15.20 -6.32
N ARG A 139 -22.23 16.33 -6.06
CA ARG A 139 -23.48 16.43 -5.29
C ARG A 139 -24.38 17.47 -5.88
N TRP A 140 -25.56 17.09 -6.32
CA TRP A 140 -26.58 18.03 -6.76
C TRP A 140 -27.07 18.92 -5.62
N SER A 141 -27.23 20.21 -5.90
CA SER A 141 -27.98 21.12 -5.03
C SER A 141 -29.47 20.73 -4.98
N PRO A 142 -30.17 21.04 -3.90
CA PRO A 142 -31.59 20.67 -3.74
C PRO A 142 -32.51 21.24 -4.83
N ASP A 143 -32.16 22.38 -5.43
CA ASP A 143 -32.90 23.00 -6.51
C ASP A 143 -32.51 22.45 -7.91
N GLY A 144 -31.52 21.56 -7.98
CA GLY A 144 -31.06 20.93 -9.23
C GLY A 144 -30.30 21.87 -10.19
N LYS A 145 -29.85 23.05 -9.73
CA LYS A 145 -29.16 24.02 -10.58
C LYS A 145 -27.65 24.02 -10.44
N GLN A 146 -27.12 23.45 -9.39
CA GLN A 146 -25.68 23.41 -9.14
C GLN A 146 -25.24 22.02 -8.73
N ILE A 147 -23.93 21.75 -8.94
CA ILE A 147 -23.24 20.58 -8.43
C ILE A 147 -22.09 21.09 -7.57
N ALA A 148 -22.05 20.70 -6.28
CA ALA A 148 -20.86 20.80 -5.47
C ALA A 148 -19.97 19.58 -5.71
N PHE A 149 -18.66 19.74 -5.79
CA PHE A 149 -17.70 18.66 -5.98
C PHE A 149 -16.33 19.04 -5.45
N VAL A 150 -15.47 18.06 -5.31
CA VAL A 150 -14.08 18.24 -4.88
C VAL A 150 -13.18 18.24 -6.10
N SER A 151 -12.25 19.19 -6.18
CA SER A 151 -11.31 19.27 -7.30
C SER A 151 -9.91 19.64 -6.86
N THR A 152 -8.91 19.12 -7.58
CA THR A 152 -7.49 19.46 -7.43
C THR A 152 -7.02 20.55 -8.40
N VAL A 153 -7.93 21.18 -9.13
CA VAL A 153 -7.58 22.21 -10.15
C VAL A 153 -6.80 23.39 -9.55
N PHE A 154 -7.01 23.70 -8.27
CA PHE A 154 -6.27 24.71 -7.56
C PHE A 154 -5.00 24.11 -6.93
N LYS A 155 -3.86 24.31 -7.58
CA LYS A 155 -2.52 23.92 -7.09
C LYS A 155 -2.36 22.43 -6.72
N GLY A 156 -3.17 21.53 -7.29
CA GLY A 156 -3.16 20.11 -6.95
C GLY A 156 -3.73 19.79 -5.56
N ARG A 157 -4.47 20.70 -4.93
CA ARG A 157 -5.02 20.60 -3.57
C ARG A 157 -6.52 20.37 -3.60
N TRP A 158 -7.02 19.69 -2.57
CA TRP A 158 -8.42 19.31 -2.46
C TRP A 158 -9.28 20.47 -1.94
N HIS A 159 -10.05 21.06 -2.85
CA HIS A 159 -10.99 22.14 -2.56
C HIS A 159 -12.38 21.80 -3.05
N VAL A 160 -13.41 22.33 -2.38
CA VAL A 160 -14.79 22.26 -2.82
C VAL A 160 -15.07 23.38 -3.82
N PHE A 161 -15.65 22.98 -4.94
CA PHE A 161 -16.12 23.85 -6.02
C PHE A 161 -17.61 23.66 -6.21
N THR A 162 -18.26 24.65 -6.83
CA THR A 162 -19.60 24.52 -7.40
C THR A 162 -19.57 24.77 -8.89
N LEU A 163 -20.43 24.05 -9.63
CA LEU A 163 -20.64 24.21 -11.08
C LEU A 163 -22.13 24.38 -11.36
N THR A 164 -22.50 25.47 -12.02
CA THR A 164 -23.88 25.67 -12.48
C THR A 164 -24.19 24.75 -13.65
N VAL A 165 -25.34 24.09 -13.59
CA VAL A 165 -25.82 23.18 -14.64
C VAL A 165 -27.18 23.68 -15.16
N GLU A 166 -27.27 23.80 -16.47
CA GLU A 166 -28.49 24.20 -17.15
C GLU A 166 -28.77 23.26 -18.32
N GLN A 167 -29.97 22.70 -18.38
CA GLN A 167 -30.38 21.75 -19.42
C GLN A 167 -29.37 20.57 -19.64
N GLY A 168 -28.77 20.06 -18.54
CA GLY A 168 -27.80 18.96 -18.60
C GLY A 168 -26.41 19.36 -19.11
N ARG A 169 -26.05 20.64 -19.10
CA ARG A 169 -24.74 21.16 -19.51
C ARG A 169 -24.18 22.12 -18.46
N ALA A 170 -22.86 22.15 -18.35
CA ALA A 170 -22.20 23.17 -17.54
C ALA A 170 -22.48 24.57 -18.10
N ASN A 171 -22.92 25.50 -17.24
CA ASN A 171 -23.09 26.90 -17.53
C ASN A 171 -22.06 27.73 -16.76
N GLY A 172 -20.99 28.14 -17.45
CA GLY A 172 -19.86 28.84 -16.87
C GLY A 172 -18.74 27.92 -16.34
N ALA A 173 -17.74 28.55 -15.75
CA ALA A 173 -16.61 27.87 -15.13
C ALA A 173 -16.93 27.42 -13.69
N PRO A 174 -16.27 26.38 -13.15
CA PRO A 174 -16.38 26.04 -11.75
C PRO A 174 -15.94 27.18 -10.83
N VAL A 175 -16.66 27.37 -9.74
CA VAL A 175 -16.38 28.41 -8.72
C VAL A 175 -15.84 27.74 -7.45
N GLN A 176 -14.63 28.11 -7.02
CA GLN A 176 -14.04 27.61 -5.77
C GLN A 176 -14.80 28.22 -4.57
N ILE A 177 -15.22 27.36 -3.66
CA ILE A 177 -15.99 27.75 -2.46
C ILE A 177 -15.08 27.86 -1.25
N THR A 178 -14.18 26.89 -1.04
CA THR A 178 -13.26 26.83 0.09
C THR A 178 -11.99 27.64 -0.16
N THR A 179 -11.42 28.21 0.91
CA THR A 179 -10.20 29.03 0.83
C THR A 179 -8.97 28.18 1.18
N ASP A 180 -7.87 28.35 0.43
CA ASP A 180 -6.58 27.72 0.72
C ASP A 180 -6.03 28.20 2.06
N HIS A 181 -5.67 27.27 2.92
CA HIS A 181 -5.16 27.56 4.26
C HIS A 181 -3.97 26.66 4.59
N ASP A 182 -2.87 27.29 5.02
CA ASP A 182 -1.67 26.62 5.50
C ASP A 182 -1.72 26.58 7.04
N SER A 183 -2.04 25.41 7.56
CA SER A 183 -2.14 25.21 9.00
C SER A 183 -0.77 25.12 9.70
N GLN A 184 0.33 25.01 8.97
CA GLN A 184 1.70 24.80 9.47
C GLN A 184 1.84 23.53 10.33
N LEU A 185 0.88 22.60 10.29
CA LEU A 185 0.91 21.37 11.07
C LEU A 185 1.88 20.36 10.46
N PRO A 186 2.68 19.64 11.27
CA PRO A 186 3.59 18.61 10.81
C PRO A 186 2.82 17.30 10.52
N ARG A 187 2.05 17.26 9.44
CA ARG A 187 1.30 16.07 9.02
C ARG A 187 2.23 15.08 8.32
N TYR A 188 2.11 13.82 8.66
CA TYR A 188 2.91 12.76 8.06
C TYR A 188 2.37 12.33 6.68
N TYR A 189 1.07 12.10 6.56
CA TYR A 189 0.44 11.59 5.34
C TYR A 189 -0.17 12.67 4.45
N TYR A 190 -0.45 13.83 5.01
CA TYR A 190 -1.16 14.92 4.35
C TYR A 190 -0.27 16.15 4.25
N ASP A 191 -0.52 16.98 3.22
CA ASP A 191 0.18 18.24 3.08
C ASP A 191 -0.06 19.18 4.31
N ARG A 192 0.80 20.16 4.49
CA ARG A 192 0.65 21.25 5.47
C ARG A 192 -0.59 22.11 5.20
N PHE A 193 -1.11 22.09 3.97
CA PHE A 193 -2.34 22.78 3.58
C PHE A 193 -3.56 21.94 3.94
N ASP A 194 -4.59 22.65 4.41
CA ASP A 194 -5.85 22.01 4.76
C ASP A 194 -6.58 21.54 3.51
N HIS A 195 -7.16 20.35 3.56
CA HIS A 195 -8.02 19.85 2.51
C HIS A 195 -9.50 19.99 2.90
N PHE A 196 -10.37 20.02 1.88
CA PHE A 196 -11.82 20.11 2.00
C PHE A 196 -12.45 19.10 1.08
N ILE A 197 -13.15 18.12 1.65
CA ILE A 197 -13.67 16.95 0.92
C ILE A 197 -15.08 16.59 1.36
N SER A 198 -15.75 15.71 0.62
CA SER A 198 -17.05 15.12 0.93
C SER A 198 -18.16 16.14 1.20
N PRO A 199 -18.43 17.07 0.30
CA PRO A 199 -19.48 18.07 0.47
C PRO A 199 -20.87 17.44 0.42
N THR A 200 -21.81 17.95 1.24
CA THR A 200 -23.24 17.68 1.15
C THR A 200 -24.04 18.94 1.42
N TRP A 201 -25.11 19.17 0.65
CA TRP A 201 -25.90 20.39 0.72
C TRP A 201 -26.91 20.36 1.88
N SER A 202 -27.14 21.54 2.46
CA SER A 202 -28.33 21.78 3.29
C SER A 202 -29.61 21.66 2.43
N PRO A 203 -30.75 21.30 3.00
CA PRO A 203 -32.02 21.15 2.24
C PRO A 203 -32.47 22.41 1.52
N ASP A 204 -32.10 23.59 2.02
CA ASP A 204 -32.39 24.89 1.38
C ASP A 204 -31.30 25.33 0.38
N GLY A 205 -30.21 24.59 0.27
CA GLY A 205 -29.08 24.92 -0.62
C GLY A 205 -28.21 26.09 -0.17
N SER A 206 -28.40 26.65 1.01
CA SER A 206 -27.65 27.81 1.50
C SER A 206 -26.30 27.45 2.10
N GLU A 207 -26.11 26.22 2.56
CA GLU A 207 -24.93 25.74 3.26
C GLU A 207 -24.46 24.38 2.76
N LEU A 208 -23.21 24.08 3.12
CA LEU A 208 -22.59 22.76 2.92
C LEU A 208 -22.10 22.21 4.26
N ILE A 209 -22.22 20.91 4.45
CA ILE A 209 -21.40 20.14 5.41
C ILE A 209 -20.30 19.45 4.60
N LEU A 210 -19.10 19.42 5.17
CA LEU A 210 -17.91 18.86 4.55
C LEU A 210 -16.93 18.32 5.61
N ILE A 211 -15.91 17.59 5.16
CA ILE A 211 -14.80 17.13 5.98
C ILE A 211 -13.58 17.99 5.71
N SER A 212 -12.89 18.42 6.79
CA SER A 212 -11.60 19.10 6.67
C SER A 212 -10.66 18.68 7.80
N ASN A 213 -9.37 18.55 7.48
CA ASN A 213 -8.31 18.25 8.43
C ASN A 213 -7.72 19.51 9.09
N ALA A 214 -8.39 20.66 8.99
CA ALA A 214 -7.99 21.88 9.68
C ALA A 214 -7.85 21.62 11.18
N GLY A 215 -6.69 21.98 11.75
CA GLY A 215 -6.38 21.73 13.16
C GLY A 215 -6.07 20.27 13.52
N LYS A 216 -5.93 19.35 12.54
CA LYS A 216 -5.63 17.94 12.75
C LYS A 216 -4.28 17.53 12.14
N ILE A 217 -3.52 16.69 12.87
CA ILE A 217 -2.28 16.09 12.38
C ILE A 217 -2.50 14.69 11.78
N TRP A 218 -3.61 14.04 12.12
CA TRP A 218 -3.96 12.68 11.67
C TRP A 218 -5.33 12.67 10.99
N GLY A 219 -5.57 11.66 10.17
CA GLY A 219 -6.83 11.43 9.52
C GLY A 219 -7.25 12.52 8.54
N THR A 220 -8.48 12.43 8.04
CA THR A 220 -9.06 13.39 7.11
C THR A 220 -9.75 14.57 7.79
N GLY A 221 -9.83 14.55 9.12
CA GLY A 221 -10.31 15.64 9.95
C GLY A 221 -11.75 15.50 10.42
N GLY A 222 -12.26 16.59 10.98
CA GLY A 222 -13.61 16.67 11.53
C GLY A 222 -14.67 17.13 10.55
N VAL A 223 -15.90 17.23 11.05
CA VAL A 223 -17.07 17.68 10.30
C VAL A 223 -17.23 19.20 10.44
N TRP A 224 -17.35 19.88 9.32
CA TRP A 224 -17.44 21.33 9.22
C TRP A 224 -18.72 21.73 8.47
N ARG A 225 -19.28 22.90 8.82
CA ARG A 225 -20.41 23.52 8.15
C ARG A 225 -20.02 24.88 7.62
N MET A 226 -20.41 25.23 6.38
CA MET A 226 -20.05 26.49 5.76
C MET A 226 -21.17 27.04 4.88
N GLU A 227 -21.20 28.36 4.69
CA GLU A 227 -22.07 28.98 3.68
C GLU A 227 -21.63 28.57 2.28
N ALA A 228 -22.58 28.20 1.42
CA ALA A 228 -22.31 27.68 0.08
C ALA A 228 -21.98 28.80 -0.93
N LYS A 229 -21.00 29.64 -0.62
CA LYS A 229 -20.51 30.74 -1.45
C LYS A 229 -19.00 30.91 -1.30
N PRO A 230 -18.31 31.55 -2.28
CA PRO A 230 -16.88 31.81 -2.19
C PRO A 230 -16.51 32.57 -0.90
N GLY A 231 -15.55 32.02 -0.14
CA GLY A 231 -15.13 32.61 1.12
C GLY A 231 -16.21 32.66 2.21
N GLY A 232 -17.27 31.84 2.07
CA GLY A 232 -18.33 31.73 3.06
C GLY A 232 -17.82 31.38 4.46
N LYS A 233 -18.57 31.80 5.48
CA LYS A 233 -18.22 31.48 6.89
C LYS A 233 -18.20 29.97 7.08
N ILE A 234 -17.13 29.47 7.69
CA ILE A 234 -16.93 28.06 8.01
C ILE A 234 -16.79 27.89 9.53
N ARG A 235 -17.42 26.86 10.08
CA ARG A 235 -17.30 26.49 11.50
C ARG A 235 -17.23 24.97 11.66
N GLN A 236 -16.41 24.49 12.58
CA GLN A 236 -16.38 23.09 12.96
C GLN A 236 -17.62 22.76 13.80
N ILE A 237 -18.35 21.70 13.42
CA ILE A 237 -19.53 21.25 14.14
C ILE A 237 -19.26 19.96 14.95
N TRP A 238 -18.25 19.19 14.53
CA TRP A 238 -17.80 18.02 15.27
C TRP A 238 -16.28 17.84 15.13
N PHE A 239 -15.60 17.68 16.28
CA PHE A 239 -14.15 17.50 16.35
C PHE A 239 -13.80 16.02 16.36
N GLU A 240 -13.30 15.50 15.25
CA GLU A 240 -12.94 14.10 15.08
C GLU A 240 -11.79 13.95 14.08
N GLU A 241 -11.00 12.90 14.19
CA GLU A 241 -10.04 12.47 13.19
C GLU A 241 -10.67 11.37 12.35
N THR A 242 -11.50 11.73 11.38
CA THR A 242 -12.17 10.77 10.50
C THR A 242 -11.20 10.16 9.50
N THR A 243 -11.63 9.08 8.87
CA THR A 243 -10.99 8.57 7.65
C THR A 243 -11.68 9.15 6.40
N TRP A 244 -11.09 8.94 5.23
CA TRP A 244 -11.71 9.28 3.93
C TRP A 244 -13.07 8.61 3.68
N LYS A 245 -13.49 7.70 4.56
CA LYS A 245 -14.79 7.01 4.51
C LYS A 245 -15.91 7.78 5.21
N ALA A 246 -15.65 8.93 5.83
CA ALA A 246 -16.65 9.67 6.62
C ALA A 246 -17.88 10.05 5.80
N ARG A 247 -17.72 10.75 4.69
CA ARG A 247 -18.74 11.04 3.67
C ARG A 247 -20.11 11.38 4.23
N PRO A 248 -20.25 12.52 4.89
CA PRO A 248 -21.49 12.93 5.47
C PRO A 248 -22.60 13.10 4.44
N ASP A 249 -23.84 12.86 4.87
CA ASP A 249 -25.03 13.14 4.08
C ASP A 249 -26.08 13.83 4.95
N TRP A 250 -26.59 14.96 4.46
CA TRP A 250 -27.55 15.80 5.20
C TRP A 250 -28.97 15.39 4.83
N ALA A 251 -29.76 15.02 5.84
CA ALA A 251 -31.17 14.65 5.64
C ALA A 251 -32.00 15.82 5.15
N ARG A 252 -32.98 15.53 4.27
CA ARG A 252 -33.88 16.54 3.73
C ARG A 252 -34.77 17.23 4.77
N ASP A 253 -34.94 16.65 5.96
CA ASP A 253 -35.62 17.29 7.10
C ASP A 253 -34.83 18.45 7.74
N GLY A 254 -33.57 18.64 7.37
CA GLY A 254 -32.71 19.73 7.81
C GLY A 254 -32.00 19.51 9.15
N ASN A 255 -32.41 18.52 9.93
CA ASN A 255 -31.95 18.36 11.33
C ASN A 255 -30.86 17.29 11.51
N ARG A 256 -30.78 16.30 10.62
CA ARG A 256 -29.97 15.13 10.82
C ARG A 256 -28.85 15.01 9.78
N VAL A 257 -27.68 14.60 10.22
CA VAL A 257 -26.53 14.27 9.39
C VAL A 257 -26.09 12.85 9.70
N ILE A 258 -25.97 12.02 8.67
CA ILE A 258 -25.40 10.67 8.75
C ILE A 258 -23.97 10.71 8.23
N TYR A 259 -23.06 10.00 8.86
CA TYR A 259 -21.68 9.85 8.35
C TYR A 259 -21.10 8.52 8.81
N SER A 260 -19.98 8.13 8.23
CA SER A 260 -19.27 6.90 8.58
C SER A 260 -18.02 7.23 9.39
N SER A 261 -17.83 6.56 10.52
CA SER A 261 -16.65 6.71 11.36
C SER A 261 -16.39 5.45 12.19
N TYR A 262 -15.12 5.24 12.54
CA TYR A 262 -14.77 4.22 13.53
C TYR A 262 -14.82 4.74 14.97
N LEU A 263 -14.97 6.00 15.24
CA LEU A 263 -15.09 6.75 16.50
C LEU A 263 -14.95 5.89 17.78
N GLY A 264 -13.70 5.65 18.21
CA GLY A 264 -13.40 4.78 19.37
C GLY A 264 -13.68 3.27 19.14
N ARG A 265 -13.89 2.84 17.90
CA ARG A 265 -14.13 1.44 17.49
C ARG A 265 -13.02 0.97 16.56
N GLN A 266 -13.04 -0.32 16.20
CA GLN A 266 -12.07 -0.88 15.26
C GLN A 266 -12.54 -0.82 13.80
N TRP A 267 -13.85 -0.65 13.56
CA TRP A 267 -14.48 -0.69 12.25
C TRP A 267 -15.38 0.52 12.05
N ASN A 268 -15.46 1.01 10.81
CA ASN A 268 -16.33 2.12 10.47
C ASN A 268 -17.80 1.70 10.62
N GLN A 269 -18.56 2.51 11.34
CA GLN A 269 -19.99 2.35 11.54
C GLN A 269 -20.72 3.62 11.10
N LEU A 270 -22.02 3.53 10.92
CA LEU A 270 -22.85 4.70 10.63
C LEU A 270 -23.20 5.42 11.94
N TRP A 271 -23.00 6.73 11.92
CA TRP A 271 -23.25 7.63 13.06
C TRP A 271 -24.18 8.75 12.64
N LEU A 272 -25.10 9.09 13.53
CA LEU A 272 -26.10 10.14 13.35
C LEU A 272 -25.80 11.28 14.30
N MET A 273 -25.80 12.52 13.79
CA MET A 273 -25.67 13.74 14.61
C MET A 273 -26.68 14.80 14.15
N THR A 274 -26.86 15.86 14.92
CA THR A 274 -27.63 17.01 14.48
C THR A 274 -26.81 17.85 13.49
N ALA A 275 -27.47 18.59 12.62
CA ALA A 275 -26.81 19.45 11.62
C ALA A 275 -26.03 20.62 12.25
N ASP A 276 -26.29 20.96 13.49
CA ASP A 276 -25.56 21.99 14.25
C ASP A 276 -24.39 21.44 15.06
N GLY A 277 -24.20 20.13 15.07
CA GLY A 277 -23.23 19.41 15.88
C GLY A 277 -23.85 18.78 17.13
N GLY A 278 -23.03 18.27 17.99
CA GLY A 278 -23.41 17.55 19.20
C GLY A 278 -22.94 16.10 19.16
N ASP A 279 -23.12 15.37 20.28
CA ASP A 279 -22.62 14.00 20.40
C ASP A 279 -23.27 13.07 19.38
N PRO A 280 -22.44 12.39 18.52
CA PRO A 280 -22.96 11.45 17.55
C PRO A 280 -23.57 10.21 18.20
N PHE A 281 -24.63 9.70 17.59
CA PHE A 281 -25.29 8.46 17.97
C PHE A 281 -24.99 7.36 16.98
N GLN A 282 -24.46 6.23 17.45
CA GLN A 282 -24.12 5.09 16.61
C GLN A 282 -25.36 4.32 16.18
N LEU A 283 -25.53 4.12 14.86
CA LEU A 283 -26.67 3.40 14.28
C LEU A 283 -26.39 1.95 13.95
N THR A 284 -25.16 1.62 13.57
CA THR A 284 -24.78 0.26 13.15
C THR A 284 -23.63 -0.27 13.98
N TYR A 285 -23.52 -1.58 14.08
CA TYR A 285 -22.56 -2.28 14.94
C TYR A 285 -22.01 -3.51 14.19
N GLY A 286 -20.80 -3.91 14.52
CA GLY A 286 -20.17 -5.14 14.02
C GLY A 286 -18.68 -4.97 13.76
N ASP A 287 -18.00 -6.11 13.53
CA ASP A 287 -16.56 -6.16 13.21
C ASP A 287 -16.37 -6.13 11.68
N TYR A 288 -16.93 -5.10 11.05
CA TYR A 288 -16.88 -4.83 9.61
C TYR A 288 -17.22 -3.36 9.36
N ASP A 289 -16.84 -2.86 8.20
CA ASP A 289 -17.12 -1.48 7.82
C ASP A 289 -18.50 -1.31 7.20
N ASN A 290 -19.19 -0.25 7.62
CA ASN A 290 -20.36 0.34 6.97
C ASN A 290 -20.01 1.76 6.54
N THR A 291 -20.10 2.06 5.25
CA THR A 291 -19.56 3.28 4.65
C THR A 291 -20.49 3.88 3.60
N ASN A 292 -20.18 5.07 3.11
CA ASN A 292 -20.91 5.74 2.03
C ASN A 292 -22.42 5.87 2.27
N PRO A 293 -22.87 6.34 3.45
CA PRO A 293 -24.30 6.46 3.73
C PRO A 293 -24.98 7.51 2.87
N ARG A 294 -26.26 7.25 2.51
CA ARG A 294 -27.10 8.15 1.73
C ARG A 294 -28.53 8.12 2.23
N TRP A 295 -29.06 9.26 2.61
CA TRP A 295 -30.48 9.40 2.97
C TRP A 295 -31.38 9.19 1.74
N SER A 296 -32.48 8.51 1.95
CA SER A 296 -33.59 8.53 0.99
C SER A 296 -34.19 9.94 0.89
N PRO A 297 -34.84 10.29 -0.25
CA PRO A 297 -35.45 11.62 -0.42
C PRO A 297 -36.40 12.06 0.70
N ASN A 298 -37.14 11.13 1.32
CA ASN A 298 -38.02 11.43 2.48
C ASN A 298 -37.34 11.28 3.85
N SER A 299 -36.04 11.04 3.89
CA SER A 299 -35.24 10.87 5.12
C SER A 299 -35.72 9.73 6.05
N SER A 300 -36.40 8.70 5.48
CA SER A 300 -36.87 7.55 6.24
C SER A 300 -35.98 6.32 6.12
N LYS A 301 -35.02 6.31 5.17
CA LYS A 301 -34.09 5.20 4.93
C LYS A 301 -32.68 5.72 4.70
N ILE A 302 -31.71 4.85 4.92
CA ILE A 302 -30.29 5.07 4.60
C ILE A 302 -29.82 3.92 3.73
N ALA A 303 -29.36 4.21 2.51
CA ALA A 303 -28.58 3.25 1.72
C ALA A 303 -27.10 3.38 2.07
N PHE A 304 -26.37 2.26 2.11
CA PHE A 304 -24.94 2.27 2.48
C PHE A 304 -24.22 1.04 1.92
N ILE A 305 -22.91 1.08 1.96
CA ILE A 305 -22.04 -0.02 1.54
C ILE A 305 -21.48 -0.72 2.79
N SER A 306 -21.49 -2.05 2.79
CA SER A 306 -20.93 -2.88 3.87
C SER A 306 -19.97 -3.92 3.29
N ASN A 307 -18.91 -4.24 4.06
CA ASN A 307 -17.97 -5.32 3.71
C ASN A 307 -18.09 -6.53 4.64
N ARG A 308 -19.25 -6.70 5.33
CA ARG A 308 -19.46 -7.74 6.36
C ARG A 308 -19.20 -9.17 5.88
N ASP A 309 -19.41 -9.43 4.60
CA ASP A 309 -19.23 -10.76 3.98
C ASP A 309 -17.93 -10.87 3.18
N GLY A 310 -16.98 -9.98 3.43
CA GLY A 310 -15.66 -9.93 2.79
C GLY A 310 -15.60 -8.95 1.64
N ASN A 311 -16.38 -9.15 0.57
CA ASN A 311 -16.54 -8.19 -0.51
C ASN A 311 -17.49 -7.05 -0.10
N THR A 312 -17.55 -6.00 -0.89
CA THR A 312 -18.52 -4.92 -0.70
C THR A 312 -19.91 -5.34 -1.15
N SER A 313 -20.93 -4.91 -0.41
CA SER A 313 -22.35 -5.18 -0.66
C SER A 313 -23.20 -3.95 -0.34
N LEU A 314 -24.37 -3.86 -0.98
CA LEU A 314 -25.29 -2.74 -0.85
C LEU A 314 -26.37 -3.08 0.18
N TRP A 315 -26.64 -2.15 1.09
CA TRP A 315 -27.58 -2.30 2.19
C TRP A 315 -28.52 -1.11 2.30
N ALA A 316 -29.69 -1.35 2.85
CA ALA A 316 -30.63 -0.30 3.25
C ALA A 316 -31.02 -0.49 4.74
N LEU A 317 -31.12 0.63 5.46
CA LEU A 317 -31.54 0.71 6.87
C LEU A 317 -32.78 1.58 6.97
N ASP A 318 -33.86 1.06 7.58
CA ASP A 318 -35.10 1.78 7.82
C ASP A 318 -35.01 2.62 9.11
N LEU A 319 -35.51 3.86 9.09
CA LEU A 319 -35.59 4.77 10.22
C LEU A 319 -36.99 5.42 10.32
N PRO A 320 -37.65 5.35 11.49
CA PRO A 320 -37.26 4.60 12.68
C PRO A 320 -37.47 3.10 12.48
N GLY A 321 -36.90 2.28 13.36
CA GLY A 321 -37.08 0.83 13.34
C GLY A 321 -35.78 0.03 13.31
N GLY A 322 -34.71 0.58 12.71
CA GLY A 322 -33.36 -0.04 12.70
C GLY A 322 -33.26 -1.35 11.90
N ARG A 323 -34.25 -1.69 11.09
CA ARG A 323 -34.19 -2.89 10.25
C ARG A 323 -33.24 -2.65 9.06
N SER A 324 -32.17 -3.41 8.99
CA SER A 324 -31.27 -3.42 7.83
C SER A 324 -31.49 -4.65 6.95
N ARG A 325 -31.34 -4.46 5.64
CA ARG A 325 -31.41 -5.54 4.64
C ARG A 325 -30.40 -5.34 3.53
N GLU A 326 -29.89 -6.42 3.02
CA GLU A 326 -29.03 -6.43 1.85
C GLU A 326 -29.86 -6.28 0.56
N ILE A 327 -29.34 -5.50 -0.40
CA ILE A 327 -29.90 -5.33 -1.74
C ILE A 327 -29.04 -6.15 -2.70
N VAL A 328 -29.51 -7.33 -3.06
CA VAL A 328 -28.74 -8.30 -3.84
C VAL A 328 -29.12 -8.27 -5.31
N ALA A 329 -28.17 -7.99 -6.17
CA ALA A 329 -28.32 -8.14 -7.62
C ALA A 329 -28.14 -9.61 -8.05
N ARG A 330 -29.22 -10.38 -8.07
CA ARG A 330 -29.21 -11.80 -8.45
C ARG A 330 -29.09 -12.01 -9.95
N THR A 331 -29.65 -11.08 -10.74
CA THR A 331 -29.55 -11.04 -12.19
C THR A 331 -28.96 -9.69 -12.62
N ARG A 332 -28.15 -9.73 -13.68
CA ARG A 332 -27.46 -8.55 -14.21
C ARG A 332 -27.76 -8.41 -15.68
N THR A 333 -28.40 -7.31 -16.06
CA THR A 333 -28.61 -6.92 -17.46
C THR A 333 -27.53 -5.96 -17.87
N TYR A 334 -26.64 -6.41 -18.73
CA TYR A 334 -25.49 -5.64 -19.19
C TYR A 334 -25.88 -4.73 -20.38
N LYS A 335 -25.31 -3.53 -20.39
CA LYS A 335 -25.51 -2.58 -21.50
C LYS A 335 -24.91 -3.08 -22.83
N VAL A 336 -23.81 -3.83 -22.74
CA VAL A 336 -23.16 -4.50 -23.86
C VAL A 336 -23.26 -6.02 -23.66
N SER A 337 -23.67 -6.74 -24.68
CA SER A 337 -23.77 -8.20 -24.64
C SER A 337 -22.45 -8.84 -24.20
N ARG A 338 -22.52 -9.80 -23.28
CA ARG A 338 -21.34 -10.50 -22.73
C ARG A 338 -21.42 -11.99 -22.97
N THR A 339 -20.26 -12.62 -23.03
CA THR A 339 -20.09 -14.07 -23.19
C THR A 339 -19.20 -14.59 -22.08
N SER A 340 -19.50 -15.80 -21.61
CA SER A 340 -18.74 -16.42 -20.54
C SER A 340 -17.42 -17.00 -21.03
N LEU A 341 -16.32 -16.61 -20.38
CA LEU A 341 -14.99 -17.19 -20.51
C LEU A 341 -14.65 -17.94 -19.23
N THR A 342 -14.36 -19.23 -19.32
CA THR A 342 -13.83 -20.03 -18.21
C THR A 342 -12.32 -20.17 -18.33
N LEU A 343 -11.60 -19.72 -17.31
CA LEU A 343 -10.15 -19.90 -17.16
C LEU A 343 -9.87 -21.11 -16.27
N ARG A 344 -9.00 -22.02 -16.72
CA ARG A 344 -8.54 -23.17 -15.92
C ARG A 344 -7.04 -23.14 -15.78
N VAL A 345 -6.54 -22.96 -14.55
CA VAL A 345 -5.12 -22.94 -14.23
C VAL A 345 -4.72 -24.28 -13.62
N THR A 346 -3.68 -24.90 -14.18
CA THR A 346 -3.20 -26.20 -13.74
C THR A 346 -1.68 -26.21 -13.54
N SER A 347 -1.22 -27.09 -12.67
CA SER A 347 0.17 -27.50 -12.57
C SER A 347 0.56 -28.34 -13.81
N PRO A 348 1.86 -28.63 -14.05
CA PRO A 348 2.29 -29.55 -15.10
C PRO A 348 1.70 -30.96 -14.98
N ALA A 349 1.31 -31.39 -13.78
CA ALA A 349 0.63 -32.67 -13.52
C ALA A 349 -0.87 -32.63 -13.81
N GLY A 350 -1.40 -31.52 -14.35
CA GLY A 350 -2.80 -31.34 -14.68
C GLY A 350 -3.74 -31.04 -13.49
N GLN A 351 -3.19 -30.87 -12.29
CA GLN A 351 -4.00 -30.56 -11.09
C GLN A 351 -4.35 -29.08 -11.05
N PRO A 352 -5.60 -28.70 -10.71
CA PRO A 352 -5.96 -27.31 -10.47
C PRO A 352 -5.01 -26.68 -9.46
N THR A 353 -4.54 -25.46 -9.72
CA THR A 353 -3.63 -24.77 -8.81
C THR A 353 -4.05 -23.32 -8.62
N PRO A 354 -4.08 -22.81 -7.37
CA PRO A 354 -4.30 -21.40 -7.11
C PRO A 354 -3.23 -20.55 -7.80
N ALA A 355 -3.66 -19.40 -8.32
CA ALA A 355 -2.78 -18.48 -9.03
C ALA A 355 -3.38 -17.07 -9.05
N ARG A 356 -2.55 -16.06 -9.32
CA ARG A 356 -2.96 -14.70 -9.62
C ARG A 356 -3.18 -14.57 -11.11
N LEU A 357 -4.33 -14.03 -11.49
CA LEU A 357 -4.75 -13.84 -12.88
C LEU A 357 -5.05 -12.37 -13.16
N SER A 358 -4.73 -11.93 -14.37
CA SER A 358 -5.18 -10.67 -14.95
C SER A 358 -5.85 -10.94 -16.28
N VAL A 359 -6.97 -10.26 -16.55
CA VAL A 359 -7.70 -10.31 -17.83
C VAL A 359 -7.92 -8.89 -18.28
N THR A 360 -7.22 -8.46 -19.33
CA THR A 360 -7.19 -7.08 -19.81
C THR A 360 -7.66 -7.04 -21.26
N ALA A 361 -8.65 -6.20 -21.55
CA ALA A 361 -9.09 -5.96 -22.94
C ALA A 361 -7.96 -5.28 -23.73
N LEU A 362 -7.54 -5.88 -24.84
CA LEU A 362 -6.41 -5.41 -25.63
C LEU A 362 -6.62 -4.00 -26.21
N GLU A 363 -7.84 -3.69 -26.59
CA GLU A 363 -8.17 -2.42 -27.25
C GLU A 363 -8.28 -1.24 -26.28
N THR A 364 -8.85 -1.48 -25.07
CA THR A 364 -9.15 -0.41 -24.13
C THR A 364 -8.15 -0.33 -22.98
N GLY A 365 -7.39 -1.41 -22.71
CA GLY A 365 -6.54 -1.53 -21.53
C GLY A 365 -7.31 -1.80 -20.22
N ARG A 366 -8.64 -1.92 -20.28
CA ARG A 366 -9.48 -2.15 -19.10
C ARG A 366 -9.33 -3.56 -18.58
N GLY A 367 -9.14 -3.70 -17.25
CA GLY A 367 -9.12 -4.97 -16.54
C GLY A 367 -10.52 -5.48 -16.21
N PHE A 368 -10.67 -6.81 -16.21
CA PHE A 368 -11.91 -7.51 -15.84
C PHE A 368 -11.62 -8.58 -14.78
N VAL A 369 -12.56 -8.76 -13.87
CA VAL A 369 -12.49 -9.73 -12.79
C VAL A 369 -13.79 -10.53 -12.71
N PRO A 370 -13.77 -11.78 -12.18
CA PRO A 370 -14.98 -12.53 -11.86
C PRO A 370 -15.86 -11.77 -10.85
N ALA A 371 -17.16 -11.97 -10.95
CA ALA A 371 -18.10 -11.30 -10.05
C ALA A 371 -17.97 -11.72 -8.56
N ASP A 372 -17.46 -12.93 -8.34
CA ASP A 372 -17.25 -13.54 -7.02
C ASP A 372 -15.80 -13.42 -6.50
N ALA A 373 -14.90 -12.84 -7.30
CA ALA A 373 -13.51 -12.59 -6.89
C ALA A 373 -13.33 -11.15 -6.43
N TRP A 374 -12.34 -10.90 -5.59
CA TRP A 374 -11.91 -9.54 -5.27
C TRP A 374 -11.14 -8.93 -6.43
N ALA A 375 -11.61 -7.78 -6.90
CA ALA A 375 -10.85 -6.95 -7.82
C ALA A 375 -9.71 -6.29 -7.05
N GLN A 376 -8.48 -6.49 -7.50
CA GLN A 376 -7.30 -5.83 -6.97
C GLN A 376 -6.56 -5.14 -8.11
N ALA A 377 -5.94 -4.02 -7.83
CA ALA A 377 -5.13 -3.31 -8.80
C ALA A 377 -3.83 -2.85 -8.15
N ASP A 378 -2.76 -2.89 -8.91
CA ASP A 378 -1.46 -2.40 -8.48
C ASP A 378 -1.10 -1.15 -9.26
N ASP A 379 -0.61 -0.13 -8.57
CA ASP A 379 -0.20 1.15 -9.13
C ASP A 379 1.31 1.26 -9.44
N GLY A 380 2.07 0.23 -9.07
CA GLY A 380 3.48 0.11 -9.42
C GLY A 380 3.70 -0.31 -10.87
N PHE A 381 3.23 0.47 -11.84
CA PHE A 381 3.32 0.15 -13.26
C PHE A 381 3.90 1.32 -14.09
N ASP A 382 4.44 0.99 -15.24
CA ASP A 382 4.89 1.99 -16.22
C ASP A 382 3.69 2.49 -17.03
N ARG A 383 3.37 3.78 -16.89
CA ARG A 383 2.25 4.41 -17.58
C ARG A 383 2.45 4.54 -19.08
N SER A 384 3.67 4.44 -19.58
CA SER A 384 3.93 4.37 -21.01
C SER A 384 3.51 3.02 -21.62
N GLU A 385 3.44 1.98 -20.80
CA GLU A 385 3.04 0.63 -21.20
C GLU A 385 1.54 0.37 -20.98
N ARG A 386 0.90 1.05 -20.01
CA ARG A 386 -0.48 0.75 -19.59
C ARG A 386 -1.30 2.02 -19.37
N ARG A 387 -2.54 2.03 -19.84
CA ARG A 387 -3.49 3.14 -19.63
C ARG A 387 -4.11 3.14 -18.23
N PHE A 388 -4.27 1.95 -17.64
CA PHE A 388 -4.84 1.74 -16.33
C PHE A 388 -3.90 0.89 -15.49
N GLU A 389 -4.14 0.86 -14.20
CA GLU A 389 -3.43 0.01 -13.25
C GLU A 389 -3.51 -1.46 -13.65
N PHE A 390 -2.54 -2.24 -13.23
CA PHE A 390 -2.55 -3.67 -13.43
C PHE A 390 -3.63 -4.30 -12.53
N THR A 391 -4.81 -4.54 -13.10
CA THR A 391 -5.92 -5.20 -12.42
C THR A 391 -5.72 -6.72 -12.41
N TYR A 392 -5.87 -7.33 -11.24
CA TYR A 392 -5.74 -8.77 -11.05
C TYR A 392 -6.75 -9.30 -10.02
N PHE A 393 -6.85 -10.62 -9.95
CA PHE A 393 -7.59 -11.35 -8.93
C PHE A 393 -6.90 -12.68 -8.62
N HIS A 394 -7.18 -13.26 -7.46
CA HIS A 394 -6.72 -14.59 -7.11
C HIS A 394 -7.77 -15.64 -7.52
N SER A 395 -7.30 -16.71 -8.18
CA SER A 395 -8.10 -17.85 -8.64
C SER A 395 -7.76 -19.10 -7.87
N ARG A 396 -8.76 -19.92 -7.54
CA ARG A 396 -8.55 -21.26 -6.95
C ARG A 396 -8.18 -22.34 -7.98
N GLY A 397 -7.91 -21.94 -9.23
CA GLY A 397 -7.60 -22.82 -10.36
C GLY A 397 -8.70 -22.84 -11.42
N THR A 398 -9.91 -22.37 -11.11
CA THR A 398 -10.98 -22.16 -12.09
C THR A 398 -11.68 -20.84 -11.79
N SER A 399 -11.87 -20.03 -12.82
CA SER A 399 -12.57 -18.74 -12.73
C SER A 399 -13.45 -18.53 -13.95
N GLN A 400 -14.59 -17.90 -13.77
CA GLN A 400 -15.53 -17.58 -14.84
C GLN A 400 -15.74 -16.07 -14.91
N LEU A 401 -15.60 -15.51 -16.10
CA LEU A 401 -15.81 -14.09 -16.38
C LEU A 401 -16.85 -13.93 -17.50
N ASP A 402 -17.72 -12.93 -17.34
CA ASP A 402 -18.62 -12.50 -18.42
C ASP A 402 -18.02 -11.27 -19.09
N LEU A 403 -17.62 -11.42 -20.36
CA LEU A 403 -16.83 -10.44 -21.10
C LEU A 403 -17.57 -9.99 -22.37
N PRO A 404 -17.50 -8.71 -22.76
CA PRO A 404 -17.85 -8.27 -24.10
C PRO A 404 -17.05 -9.05 -25.15
N SER A 405 -17.60 -9.18 -26.38
CA SER A 405 -16.82 -9.74 -27.47
C SER A 405 -15.61 -8.86 -27.77
N GLY A 406 -14.43 -9.49 -27.96
CA GLY A 406 -13.17 -8.77 -28.17
C GLY A 406 -11.94 -9.63 -27.91
N ARG A 407 -10.76 -9.04 -27.99
CA ARG A 407 -9.48 -9.69 -27.67
C ARG A 407 -9.00 -9.32 -26.28
N TYR A 408 -8.52 -10.32 -25.55
CA TYR A 408 -8.09 -10.16 -24.17
C TYR A 408 -6.69 -10.73 -23.98
N VAL A 409 -5.86 -9.99 -23.27
CA VAL A 409 -4.58 -10.49 -22.74
C VAL A 409 -4.87 -11.11 -21.38
N ILE A 410 -4.51 -12.39 -21.23
CA ILE A 410 -4.64 -13.13 -19.99
C ILE A 410 -3.24 -13.37 -19.45
N GLU A 411 -2.96 -12.87 -18.26
CA GLU A 411 -1.71 -13.16 -17.56
C GLU A 411 -1.98 -14.06 -16.36
N ALA A 412 -1.12 -15.05 -16.17
CA ALA A 412 -1.14 -15.93 -15.02
C ALA A 412 0.24 -16.00 -14.37
N THR A 413 0.27 -15.81 -13.05
CA THR A 413 1.48 -15.89 -12.22
C THR A 413 1.19 -16.67 -10.94
N LYS A 414 2.25 -17.26 -10.35
CA LYS A 414 2.17 -17.93 -9.06
C LYS A 414 3.47 -17.72 -8.31
N GLY A 415 3.56 -16.64 -7.55
CA GLY A 415 4.77 -16.24 -6.86
C GLY A 415 5.98 -16.09 -7.79
N LEU A 416 7.19 -16.18 -7.23
CA LEU A 416 8.44 -15.91 -7.94
C LEU A 416 9.09 -17.18 -8.50
N GLU A 417 8.67 -18.36 -8.04
CA GLU A 417 9.26 -19.64 -8.47
C GLU A 417 8.62 -20.22 -9.74
N TYR A 418 7.55 -19.60 -10.24
CA TYR A 418 6.86 -20.03 -11.47
C TYR A 418 7.04 -19.02 -12.60
N GLY A 419 7.20 -19.53 -13.80
CA GLY A 419 7.23 -18.71 -15.01
C GLY A 419 5.88 -18.04 -15.25
N ARG A 420 5.92 -16.76 -15.61
CA ARG A 420 4.74 -16.01 -16.06
C ARG A 420 4.20 -16.61 -17.35
N ARG A 421 2.88 -16.76 -17.45
CA ARG A 421 2.20 -17.15 -18.69
C ARG A 421 1.36 -15.99 -19.19
N VAL A 422 1.51 -15.63 -20.46
CA VAL A 422 0.72 -14.58 -21.13
C VAL A 422 0.13 -15.18 -22.39
N ASP A 423 -1.18 -15.12 -22.52
CA ASP A 423 -1.92 -15.59 -23.69
C ASP A 423 -2.86 -14.49 -24.18
N THR A 424 -3.07 -14.41 -25.49
CA THR A 424 -4.12 -13.58 -26.09
C THR A 424 -5.27 -14.49 -26.53
N VAL A 425 -6.49 -14.14 -26.11
CA VAL A 425 -7.70 -14.94 -26.33
C VAL A 425 -8.76 -14.09 -27.01
N ASP A 426 -9.35 -14.63 -28.07
CA ASP A 426 -10.51 -14.05 -28.73
C ASP A 426 -11.78 -14.55 -28.05
N VAL A 427 -12.58 -13.63 -27.51
CA VAL A 427 -13.91 -13.90 -26.92
C VAL A 427 -14.97 -13.48 -27.94
N GLY A 428 -15.65 -14.46 -28.51
CA GLY A 428 -16.75 -14.24 -29.44
C GLY A 428 -18.12 -14.30 -28.76
N VAL A 429 -19.13 -14.71 -29.52
CA VAL A 429 -20.53 -14.82 -29.04
C VAL A 429 -20.84 -16.16 -28.35
N ARG A 430 -19.91 -17.09 -28.32
CA ARG A 430 -20.05 -18.41 -27.67
C ARG A 430 -19.12 -18.53 -26.48
N SER A 431 -19.61 -19.15 -25.40
CA SER A 431 -18.79 -19.48 -24.23
C SER A 431 -17.53 -20.24 -24.61
N ALA A 432 -16.42 -19.90 -23.99
CA ALA A 432 -15.10 -20.45 -24.24
C ALA A 432 -14.44 -20.93 -22.95
N VAL A 433 -13.52 -21.90 -23.10
CA VAL A 433 -12.67 -22.39 -22.01
C VAL A 433 -11.22 -22.21 -22.43
N HIS A 434 -10.46 -21.47 -21.65
CA HIS A 434 -9.02 -21.30 -21.86
C HIS A 434 -8.24 -22.02 -20.76
N ARG A 435 -7.20 -22.78 -21.14
CA ARG A 435 -6.38 -23.61 -20.23
C ARG A 435 -4.99 -23.01 -20.11
N ILE A 436 -4.52 -22.85 -18.89
CA ILE A 436 -3.22 -22.27 -18.54
C ILE A 436 -2.46 -23.29 -17.70
N THR A 437 -1.25 -23.65 -18.13
CA THR A 437 -0.36 -24.51 -17.34
C THR A 437 0.84 -23.71 -16.86
N LEU A 438 1.03 -23.62 -15.55
CA LEU A 438 2.14 -22.92 -14.91
C LEU A 438 3.31 -23.89 -14.68
N ARG A 439 4.53 -23.47 -15.04
CA ARG A 439 5.75 -24.26 -14.87
C ARG A 439 6.67 -23.60 -13.85
N ARG A 440 7.20 -24.39 -12.91
CA ARG A 440 8.16 -23.92 -11.92
C ARG A 440 9.54 -23.71 -12.57
N LEU A 441 10.16 -22.56 -12.30
CA LEU A 441 11.51 -22.18 -12.74
C LEU A 441 12.58 -22.75 -11.81
N MET A 442 12.28 -22.72 -10.50
CA MET A 442 13.16 -23.22 -9.44
C MET A 442 12.28 -23.81 -8.32
N ASP A 443 12.70 -24.93 -7.76
CA ASP A 443 11.99 -25.57 -6.64
C ASP A 443 12.83 -25.40 -5.36
N LEU A 444 12.72 -24.23 -4.74
CA LEU A 444 13.46 -23.87 -3.54
C LEU A 444 13.04 -24.69 -2.30
N PRO A 445 11.75 -25.04 -2.10
CA PRO A 445 11.34 -25.94 -1.02
C PRO A 445 12.04 -27.28 -0.99
N ARG A 446 12.32 -27.89 -2.15
CA ARG A 446 13.11 -29.14 -2.25
C ARG A 446 14.55 -28.98 -1.78
N LEU A 447 15.05 -27.75 -1.76
CA LEU A 447 16.39 -27.41 -1.30
C LEU A 447 16.40 -26.92 0.14
N GLY A 448 15.23 -26.94 0.82
CA GLY A 448 15.07 -26.51 2.19
C GLY A 448 14.84 -25.01 2.37
N TRP A 449 14.63 -24.28 1.27
CA TRP A 449 14.36 -22.82 1.30
C TRP A 449 12.87 -22.55 1.22
N TRP A 450 12.36 -21.76 2.16
CA TRP A 450 10.94 -21.43 2.29
C TRP A 450 10.74 -19.93 2.28
N SER A 451 9.86 -19.46 1.40
CA SER A 451 9.55 -18.03 1.26
C SER A 451 8.69 -17.53 2.41
N GLY A 452 8.91 -16.30 2.82
CA GLY A 452 8.03 -15.58 3.75
C GLY A 452 7.92 -14.11 3.37
N ASP A 453 6.79 -13.52 3.66
CA ASP A 453 6.57 -12.07 3.65
C ASP A 453 6.50 -11.60 5.11
N LEU A 454 7.51 -10.82 5.52
CA LEU A 454 7.67 -10.36 6.90
C LEU A 454 6.75 -9.18 7.25
N HIS A 455 6.01 -8.64 6.25
CA HIS A 455 5.28 -7.41 6.41
C HIS A 455 3.99 -7.40 5.60
N VAL A 456 2.91 -7.85 6.23
CA VAL A 456 1.57 -7.91 5.63
C VAL A 456 0.55 -7.33 6.59
N HIS A 457 -0.39 -6.55 6.09
CA HIS A 457 -1.55 -6.06 6.84
C HIS A 457 -2.83 -6.67 6.29
N MET A 458 -3.51 -7.50 7.08
CA MET A 458 -4.72 -8.17 6.63
C MET A 458 -5.89 -7.19 6.49
N ASN A 459 -6.10 -6.29 7.48
CA ASN A 459 -7.18 -5.29 7.49
C ASN A 459 -6.66 -3.90 7.89
N TYR A 460 -5.93 -3.26 7.01
CA TYR A 460 -5.34 -1.95 7.32
C TYR A 460 -6.31 -0.77 7.11
N GLY A 461 -7.40 -0.94 6.38
CA GLY A 461 -8.39 0.13 6.10
C GLY A 461 -8.94 0.13 4.68
N GLY A 462 -8.73 -0.95 3.92
CA GLY A 462 -9.24 -1.14 2.57
C GLY A 462 -10.76 -1.31 2.51
N HIS A 463 -11.27 -1.58 1.30
CA HIS A 463 -12.70 -1.75 1.07
C HIS A 463 -13.20 -3.15 1.42
N TYR A 464 -12.30 -4.15 1.38
CA TYR A 464 -12.65 -5.52 1.74
C TYR A 464 -12.46 -5.78 3.23
N ARG A 465 -13.21 -6.73 3.77
CA ARG A 465 -12.94 -7.32 5.07
C ARG A 465 -12.24 -8.65 4.87
N ASN A 466 -10.95 -8.69 5.15
CA ASN A 466 -10.16 -9.89 5.00
C ASN A 466 -10.28 -10.79 6.24
N THR A 467 -10.02 -12.08 6.05
CA THR A 467 -10.04 -13.10 7.08
C THR A 467 -8.79 -13.97 6.94
N PRO A 468 -8.35 -14.67 8.00
CA PRO A 468 -7.23 -15.61 7.90
C PRO A 468 -7.43 -16.69 6.80
N ALA A 469 -8.67 -17.12 6.55
CA ALA A 469 -8.97 -18.07 5.49
C ALA A 469 -8.71 -17.51 4.09
N ASN A 470 -9.09 -16.26 3.86
CA ASN A 470 -8.84 -15.60 2.59
C ASN A 470 -7.38 -15.17 2.46
N LEU A 471 -6.72 -14.73 3.54
CA LEU A 471 -5.29 -14.43 3.56
C LEU A 471 -4.46 -15.68 3.19
N ARG A 472 -4.83 -16.86 3.73
CA ARG A 472 -4.22 -18.14 3.33
C ARG A 472 -4.42 -18.42 1.84
N PHE A 473 -5.61 -18.22 1.32
CA PHE A 473 -5.89 -18.41 -0.11
C PHE A 473 -5.04 -17.48 -1.00
N GLN A 474 -4.91 -16.20 -0.62
CA GLN A 474 -4.03 -15.25 -1.30
C GLN A 474 -2.56 -15.75 -1.27
N ALA A 475 -2.09 -16.21 -0.10
CA ALA A 475 -0.74 -16.76 0.05
C ALA A 475 -0.50 -18.03 -0.81
N GLU A 476 -1.47 -18.95 -0.86
CA GLU A 476 -1.40 -20.15 -1.71
C GLU A 476 -1.37 -19.80 -3.20
N ALA A 477 -2.09 -18.74 -3.61
CA ALA A 477 -2.07 -18.24 -4.99
C ALA A 477 -0.73 -17.59 -5.36
N GLU A 478 -0.02 -17.02 -4.41
CA GLU A 478 1.30 -16.41 -4.56
C GLU A 478 2.46 -17.35 -4.20
N ASP A 479 2.21 -18.65 -3.96
CA ASP A 479 3.23 -19.63 -3.53
C ASP A 479 4.07 -19.13 -2.34
N LEU A 480 3.41 -18.55 -1.35
CA LEU A 480 4.02 -18.00 -0.16
C LEU A 480 3.83 -18.95 1.03
N HIS A 481 4.92 -19.24 1.76
CA HIS A 481 4.93 -20.29 2.78
C HIS A 481 4.79 -19.75 4.21
N VAL A 482 5.26 -18.53 4.48
CA VAL A 482 5.11 -17.87 5.78
C VAL A 482 4.53 -16.49 5.55
N VAL A 483 3.47 -16.15 6.27
CA VAL A 483 2.81 -14.85 6.25
C VAL A 483 2.86 -14.26 7.65
N GLU A 484 3.60 -13.18 7.80
CA GLU A 484 3.58 -12.35 9.00
C GLU A 484 2.53 -11.26 8.85
N ASN A 485 1.30 -11.52 9.35
CA ASN A 485 0.27 -10.50 9.42
C ASN A 485 0.58 -9.58 10.59
N LEU A 486 1.13 -8.42 10.29
CA LEU A 486 1.53 -7.44 11.29
C LEU A 486 0.33 -6.59 11.71
N ILE A 487 -0.06 -6.77 12.96
CA ILE A 487 -1.08 -5.94 13.60
C ILE A 487 -0.48 -4.56 13.84
N VAL A 488 -1.15 -3.55 13.33
CA VAL A 488 -0.72 -2.16 13.43
C VAL A 488 -1.87 -1.30 13.91
N ASN A 489 -1.58 -0.30 14.71
CA ASN A 489 -2.55 0.75 14.98
C ASN A 489 -2.49 1.80 13.88
N LYS A 490 -3.49 1.82 13.04
CA LYS A 490 -3.72 2.91 12.07
C LYS A 490 -4.65 3.93 12.69
N GLU A 491 -4.13 5.15 12.87
CA GLU A 491 -4.85 6.22 13.56
C GLU A 491 -5.23 5.74 14.99
N ALA A 492 -6.48 5.71 15.37
CA ALA A 492 -6.91 5.27 16.70
C ALA A 492 -7.50 3.84 16.72
N ARG A 493 -7.16 2.97 15.75
CA ARG A 493 -7.74 1.61 15.62
C ARG A 493 -6.70 0.52 15.37
N ILE A 494 -7.03 -0.70 15.80
CA ILE A 494 -6.23 -1.91 15.63
C ILE A 494 -7.15 -3.06 15.19
N PRO A 495 -7.60 -3.12 13.92
CA PRO A 495 -8.71 -4.00 13.52
C PRO A 495 -8.40 -5.49 13.64
N ASP A 496 -7.15 -5.91 13.52
CA ASP A 496 -6.75 -7.32 13.56
C ASP A 496 -6.35 -7.83 14.95
N ILE A 497 -6.47 -7.01 16.01
CA ILE A 497 -6.06 -7.39 17.36
C ILE A 497 -6.73 -8.67 17.88
N GLY A 498 -7.96 -8.94 17.45
CA GLY A 498 -8.70 -10.14 17.83
C GLY A 498 -8.10 -11.45 17.30
N TYR A 499 -7.20 -11.41 16.33
CA TYR A 499 -6.52 -12.60 15.79
C TYR A 499 -5.22 -12.91 16.52
N PHE A 500 -4.70 -12.01 17.34
CA PHE A 500 -3.49 -12.26 18.11
C PHE A 500 -3.74 -13.34 19.20
N THR A 501 -3.02 -14.43 19.15
CA THR A 501 -3.13 -15.53 20.13
C THR A 501 -1.76 -15.97 20.68
N GLY A 502 -0.67 -15.34 20.22
CA GLY A 502 0.69 -15.77 20.50
C GLY A 502 1.12 -17.07 19.79
N LYS A 503 0.23 -17.68 19.00
CA LYS A 503 0.45 -18.95 18.28
C LYS A 503 0.23 -18.76 16.79
N LEU A 504 0.61 -19.76 15.98
CA LEU A 504 0.20 -19.82 14.58
C LEU A 504 -1.33 -19.83 14.48
N ASP A 505 -1.85 -19.18 13.45
CA ASP A 505 -3.28 -19.24 13.13
C ASP A 505 -3.71 -20.68 12.92
N PRO A 506 -4.88 -21.11 13.47
CA PRO A 506 -5.39 -22.48 13.32
C PRO A 506 -5.60 -22.92 11.85
N LEU A 507 -5.72 -21.97 10.93
CA LEU A 507 -5.85 -22.24 9.50
C LEU A 507 -4.52 -22.45 8.77
N SER A 508 -3.39 -22.37 9.48
CA SER A 508 -2.08 -22.74 8.93
C SER A 508 -2.06 -24.18 8.46
N THR A 509 -1.33 -24.46 7.39
CA THR A 509 -1.19 -25.81 6.80
C THR A 509 0.27 -26.25 6.81
N SER A 510 0.56 -27.45 6.32
CA SER A 510 1.94 -27.92 6.13
C SER A 510 2.75 -27.15 5.07
N SER A 511 2.08 -26.34 4.24
CA SER A 511 2.70 -25.56 3.16
C SER A 511 2.56 -24.04 3.32
N THR A 512 1.68 -23.57 4.22
CA THR A 512 1.43 -22.15 4.42
C THR A 512 1.16 -21.88 5.89
N LEU A 513 2.04 -21.15 6.52
CA LEU A 513 1.96 -20.75 7.93
C LEU A 513 1.55 -19.29 8.02
N ILE A 514 0.62 -18.98 8.90
CA ILE A 514 0.16 -17.62 9.20
C ILE A 514 0.42 -17.34 10.66
N LYS A 515 1.05 -16.22 10.93
CA LYS A 515 1.25 -15.70 12.28
C LYS A 515 0.71 -14.27 12.33
N HIS A 516 0.03 -13.94 13.41
CA HIS A 516 -0.43 -12.58 13.69
C HIS A 516 0.51 -11.97 14.72
N ASP A 517 1.36 -11.08 14.28
CA ASP A 517 2.37 -10.40 15.07
C ASP A 517 2.18 -8.89 15.04
N GLN A 518 3.20 -8.06 15.25
CA GLN A 518 3.02 -6.62 15.36
C GLN A 518 4.00 -5.83 14.52
N GLU A 519 3.50 -4.82 13.79
CA GLU A 519 4.29 -3.65 13.44
C GLU A 519 4.18 -2.61 14.54
N TYR A 520 5.30 -2.21 15.12
CA TYR A 520 5.37 -1.08 16.03
C TYR A 520 5.53 0.21 15.22
N HIS A 521 4.43 0.96 15.11
CA HIS A 521 4.27 2.05 14.16
C HIS A 521 4.56 3.40 14.82
N THR A 522 5.81 3.82 14.87
CA THR A 522 6.23 5.13 15.37
C THR A 522 6.74 6.03 14.26
N SER A 523 6.27 7.25 14.19
CA SER A 523 6.73 8.24 13.22
C SER A 523 8.10 8.85 13.52
N PHE A 524 8.62 8.68 14.75
CA PHE A 524 9.90 9.26 15.16
C PHE A 524 11.06 8.26 15.01
N TRP A 525 10.96 7.08 15.63
CA TRP A 525 12.07 6.14 15.72
C TRP A 525 12.24 5.20 14.53
N GLY A 526 11.29 5.23 13.59
CA GLY A 526 11.17 4.29 12.48
C GLY A 526 10.31 3.08 12.83
N HIS A 527 9.57 2.58 11.84
CA HIS A 527 8.69 1.43 12.02
C HIS A 527 9.50 0.14 12.20
N SER A 528 8.96 -0.79 12.94
CA SER A 528 9.64 -2.05 13.24
C SER A 528 8.67 -3.22 13.35
N ALA A 529 9.11 -4.38 12.86
CA ALA A 529 8.37 -5.63 13.00
C ALA A 529 8.83 -6.40 14.25
N LEU A 530 7.85 -6.89 15.00
CA LEU A 530 8.02 -7.72 16.18
C LEU A 530 7.40 -9.08 15.86
N LEU A 531 8.23 -10.06 15.49
CA LEU A 531 7.82 -11.37 15.01
C LEU A 531 7.88 -12.43 16.10
N GLY A 532 7.02 -13.44 16.04
CA GLY A 532 7.03 -14.56 16.97
C GLY A 532 6.65 -14.18 18.41
N LEU A 533 5.86 -13.13 18.60
CA LEU A 533 5.35 -12.73 19.90
C LEU A 533 4.51 -13.85 20.51
N ALA A 534 4.77 -14.21 21.78
CA ALA A 534 4.11 -15.33 22.44
C ALA A 534 2.98 -14.91 23.39
N ASN A 535 3.07 -13.74 24.02
CA ASN A 535 2.21 -13.38 25.15
C ASN A 535 1.28 -12.21 24.83
N ASN A 536 1.81 -11.11 24.28
CA ASN A 536 1.06 -9.88 24.05
C ASN A 536 1.72 -9.01 22.99
N ILE A 537 0.95 -8.17 22.33
CA ILE A 537 1.45 -7.03 21.57
C ILE A 537 1.98 -5.96 22.52
N VAL A 538 2.91 -5.11 22.04
CA VAL A 538 3.50 -4.02 22.83
C VAL A 538 2.66 -2.76 22.67
N LEU A 539 2.16 -2.21 23.77
CA LEU A 539 1.35 -0.99 23.82
C LEU A 539 2.00 0.08 24.70
N PRO A 540 1.81 1.39 24.40
CA PRO A 540 1.13 1.90 23.21
C PRO A 540 1.90 1.57 21.94
N GLY A 541 1.22 1.46 20.81
CA GLY A 541 1.85 1.09 19.53
C GLY A 541 2.67 2.22 18.89
N TYR A 542 2.92 3.34 19.56
CA TYR A 542 3.62 4.50 19.01
C TYR A 542 4.19 5.42 20.10
N ALA A 543 5.15 6.26 19.72
CA ALA A 543 5.76 7.30 20.52
C ALA A 543 6.14 8.51 19.65
N GLY A 544 6.34 9.68 20.25
CA GLY A 544 6.77 10.90 19.56
C GLY A 544 5.68 11.67 18.81
N TYR A 545 4.41 11.42 19.10
CA TYR A 545 3.27 12.13 18.50
C TYR A 545 2.98 13.43 19.27
N VAL A 546 3.57 14.52 18.81
CA VAL A 546 3.43 15.83 19.43
C VAL A 546 1.95 16.24 19.58
N ASN A 547 1.60 16.89 20.66
CA ASN A 547 0.23 17.30 21.04
C ASN A 547 -0.74 16.15 21.31
N THR A 548 -0.24 14.95 21.61
CA THR A 548 -1.04 13.78 22.04
C THR A 548 -0.51 13.23 23.37
N ALA A 549 -1.22 12.29 23.97
CA ALA A 549 -0.76 11.55 25.15
C ALA A 549 0.50 10.72 24.89
N ALA A 550 0.86 10.46 23.62
CA ALA A 550 2.05 9.75 23.19
C ALA A 550 3.16 10.69 22.66
N ALA A 551 3.19 11.93 23.13
CA ALA A 551 4.17 12.92 22.70
C ALA A 551 5.60 12.60 23.15
N SER A 552 5.80 11.85 24.21
CA SER A 552 7.14 11.43 24.67
C SER A 552 7.84 10.54 23.63
N LEU A 553 9.17 10.65 23.55
CA LEU A 553 10.00 9.75 22.73
C LEU A 553 10.29 8.41 23.44
N GLU A 554 9.82 8.22 24.67
CA GLU A 554 9.81 6.94 25.37
C GLU A 554 8.40 6.33 25.33
N PRO A 555 8.23 5.04 24.96
CA PRO A 555 9.31 4.07 24.72
C PRO A 555 10.03 4.29 23.39
N ASN A 556 11.38 4.26 23.43
CA ASN A 556 12.16 4.16 22.21
C ASN A 556 12.14 2.72 21.66
N ASN A 557 12.58 2.50 20.42
CA ASN A 557 12.57 1.17 19.82
C ASN A 557 13.42 0.17 20.60
N THR A 558 14.51 0.59 21.26
CA THR A 558 15.31 -0.27 22.13
C THR A 558 14.48 -0.91 23.25
N THR A 559 13.65 -0.10 23.92
CA THR A 559 12.72 -0.59 24.97
C THR A 559 11.71 -1.57 24.38
N VAL A 560 11.12 -1.23 23.24
CA VAL A 560 10.13 -2.05 22.53
C VAL A 560 10.72 -3.41 22.13
N PHE A 561 11.93 -3.41 21.57
CA PHE A 561 12.63 -4.64 21.18
C PHE A 561 13.00 -5.52 22.39
N GLN A 562 13.37 -4.92 23.52
CA GLN A 562 13.61 -5.68 24.75
C GLN A 562 12.33 -6.36 25.24
N LEU A 563 11.17 -5.67 25.19
CA LEU A 563 9.87 -6.24 25.56
C LEU A 563 9.43 -7.37 24.60
N ALA A 564 9.69 -7.23 23.32
CA ALA A 564 9.42 -8.27 22.33
C ALA A 564 10.31 -9.51 22.55
N ARG A 565 11.61 -9.30 22.78
CA ARG A 565 12.59 -10.37 23.02
C ARG A 565 12.35 -11.10 24.35
N ALA A 566 11.85 -10.40 25.37
CA ALA A 566 11.49 -11.02 26.65
C ALA A 566 10.41 -12.11 26.52
N GLN A 567 9.62 -12.08 25.44
CA GLN A 567 8.64 -13.12 25.12
C GLN A 567 9.07 -14.02 23.94
N GLY A 568 10.36 -14.01 23.57
CA GLY A 568 10.94 -14.86 22.52
C GLY A 568 10.84 -14.29 21.10
N GLY A 569 10.43 -13.03 20.98
CA GLY A 569 10.25 -12.35 19.70
C GLY A 569 11.54 -12.12 18.92
N VAL A 570 11.43 -12.02 17.61
CA VAL A 570 12.44 -11.62 16.63
C VAL A 570 12.12 -10.20 16.18
N THR A 571 13.11 -9.33 16.17
CA THR A 571 12.92 -7.90 15.98
C THR A 571 13.65 -7.39 14.75
N GLY A 572 13.03 -6.51 13.97
CA GLY A 572 13.62 -5.94 12.78
C GLY A 572 13.07 -4.56 12.45
N TYR A 573 13.83 -3.81 11.68
CA TYR A 573 13.36 -2.57 11.08
C TYR A 573 12.79 -2.83 9.70
N VAL A 574 11.74 -2.08 9.34
CA VAL A 574 11.00 -2.20 8.09
C VAL A 574 11.07 -0.89 7.29
N HIS A 575 11.09 -0.98 5.96
CA HIS A 575 11.02 0.11 4.95
C HIS A 575 11.70 1.43 5.37
N LEU A 576 12.97 1.40 5.83
CA LEU A 576 13.60 2.56 6.48
C LEU A 576 14.07 3.68 5.54
N PHE A 577 14.65 3.38 4.36
CA PHE A 577 15.45 4.37 3.64
C PHE A 577 15.00 4.58 2.20
N GLU A 578 14.40 5.74 1.92
CA GLU A 578 14.19 6.21 0.55
C GLU A 578 15.49 6.80 -0.06
N ALA A 579 16.38 7.28 0.78
CA ALA A 579 17.69 7.80 0.40
C ALA A 579 18.71 7.58 1.51
N VAL A 580 19.99 7.60 1.18
CA VAL A 580 21.10 7.59 2.15
C VAL A 580 21.34 9.01 2.65
N ALA A 581 21.09 9.26 3.94
CA ALA A 581 21.29 10.59 4.53
C ALA A 581 22.76 10.99 4.53
N ASP A 582 23.07 12.21 4.09
CA ASP A 582 24.40 12.82 4.18
C ASP A 582 24.49 13.79 5.37
N PHE A 583 24.86 13.27 6.50
CA PHE A 583 25.03 14.07 7.74
C PHE A 583 26.14 15.13 7.63
N THR A 584 27.04 15.05 6.65
CA THR A 584 28.07 16.09 6.42
C THR A 584 27.47 17.35 5.80
N ARG A 585 26.29 17.23 5.17
CA ARG A 585 25.52 18.35 4.60
C ARG A 585 24.38 18.81 5.48
N GLY A 586 24.29 18.29 6.71
CA GLY A 586 23.24 18.62 7.66
C GLY A 586 21.89 17.94 7.39
N GLU A 587 21.86 16.91 6.56
CA GLU A 587 20.67 16.05 6.43
C GLU A 587 20.42 15.32 7.74
N THR A 588 19.16 15.07 8.04
CA THR A 588 18.74 14.48 9.32
C THR A 588 17.79 13.30 9.10
N THR A 589 17.85 12.35 10.03
CA THR A 589 16.85 11.29 10.15
C THR A 589 16.68 10.90 11.62
N ASN A 590 15.46 10.62 12.02
CA ASN A 590 15.12 10.28 13.40
C ASN A 590 15.08 8.76 13.66
N HIS A 591 15.39 7.92 12.66
CA HIS A 591 15.39 6.46 12.84
C HIS A 591 16.40 6.02 13.90
N ALA A 592 15.95 5.15 14.84
CA ALA A 592 16.80 4.62 15.90
C ALA A 592 17.68 3.44 15.47
N PHE A 593 17.70 3.09 14.19
CA PHE A 593 18.44 1.94 13.63
C PHE A 593 19.89 1.82 14.14
N PRO A 594 20.73 2.88 14.16
CA PRO A 594 22.10 2.76 14.66
C PRO A 594 22.16 2.49 16.16
N ILE A 595 21.19 2.93 16.95
CA ILE A 595 21.13 2.64 18.39
C ILE A 595 20.95 1.14 18.59
N ASP A 596 19.94 0.58 17.97
CA ASP A 596 19.52 -0.81 18.15
C ASP A 596 20.51 -1.81 17.55
N ALA A 597 21.15 -1.44 16.44
CA ALA A 597 22.23 -2.21 15.85
C ALA A 597 23.45 -2.29 16.78
N ALA A 598 23.84 -1.16 17.40
CA ALA A 598 24.95 -1.11 18.34
C ALA A 598 24.66 -1.87 19.65
N LEU A 599 23.42 -1.76 20.16
CA LEU A 599 22.98 -2.43 21.38
C LEU A 599 22.59 -3.91 21.15
N GLY A 600 22.60 -4.37 19.89
CA GLY A 600 22.28 -5.75 19.53
C GLY A 600 20.82 -6.12 19.80
N THR A 601 19.90 -5.18 19.72
CA THR A 601 18.47 -5.39 19.98
C THR A 601 17.68 -5.76 18.73
N ILE A 602 18.26 -5.65 17.51
CA ILE A 602 17.67 -6.09 16.26
C ILE A 602 18.28 -7.39 15.74
N ASP A 603 17.48 -8.17 15.06
CA ASP A 603 17.83 -9.49 14.52
C ASP A 603 17.93 -9.50 12.99
N TYR A 604 17.27 -8.57 12.29
CA TYR A 604 17.31 -8.42 10.83
C TYR A 604 16.96 -6.99 10.39
N LEU A 605 17.27 -6.67 9.12
CA LEU A 605 16.82 -5.46 8.42
C LEU A 605 16.04 -5.86 7.18
N GLU A 606 14.87 -5.27 6.97
CA GLU A 606 14.12 -5.38 5.74
C GLU A 606 14.80 -4.56 4.64
N VAL A 607 15.68 -5.22 3.86
CA VAL A 607 16.42 -4.58 2.76
C VAL A 607 15.55 -4.48 1.51
N VAL A 608 14.66 -5.46 1.29
CA VAL A 608 13.63 -5.41 0.25
C VAL A 608 12.30 -5.17 0.93
N GLY A 609 11.82 -3.94 0.87
CA GLY A 609 10.59 -3.50 1.52
C GLY A 609 9.98 -2.32 0.78
N PHE A 610 9.01 -1.67 1.41
CA PHE A 610 8.34 -0.50 0.85
C PHE A 610 9.20 0.78 0.96
N ALA A 611 10.46 0.69 0.51
CA ALA A 611 11.43 1.78 0.48
C ALA A 611 12.38 1.57 -0.72
N ASP A 612 13.36 2.46 -0.93
CA ASP A 612 14.38 2.26 -1.95
C ASP A 612 15.36 1.16 -1.52
N HIS A 613 15.37 0.05 -2.26
CA HIS A 613 16.16 -1.14 -1.92
C HIS A 613 17.67 -0.89 -1.92
N ARG A 614 18.17 -0.08 -2.86
CA ARG A 614 19.61 0.20 -2.99
C ARG A 614 20.09 1.18 -1.94
N SER A 615 19.28 2.16 -1.57
CA SER A 615 19.56 3.06 -0.45
C SER A 615 19.59 2.30 0.87
N THR A 616 18.62 1.42 1.09
CA THR A 616 18.57 0.54 2.27
C THR A 616 19.77 -0.41 2.30
N GLU A 617 20.11 -1.06 1.17
CA GLU A 617 21.32 -1.89 1.03
C GLU A 617 22.59 -1.10 1.34
N ALA A 618 22.71 0.14 0.87
CA ALA A 618 23.90 0.95 1.10
C ALA A 618 24.11 1.29 2.58
N VAL A 619 23.05 1.62 3.32
CA VAL A 619 23.14 1.85 4.77
C VAL A 619 23.44 0.53 5.51
N TRP A 620 22.80 -0.57 5.10
CA TRP A 620 23.10 -1.90 5.65
C TRP A 620 24.56 -2.31 5.43
N HIS A 621 25.13 -2.06 4.26
CA HIS A 621 26.55 -2.31 3.96
C HIS A 621 27.49 -1.51 4.87
N LYS A 622 27.18 -0.22 5.12
CA LYS A 622 27.92 0.59 6.09
C LYS A 622 27.89 -0.06 7.48
N LEU A 623 26.73 -0.57 7.92
CA LEU A 623 26.62 -1.25 9.19
C LEU A 623 27.49 -2.53 9.25
N LEU A 624 27.41 -3.37 8.22
CA LEU A 624 28.23 -4.59 8.13
C LEU A 624 29.73 -4.29 8.17
N ASN A 625 30.16 -3.17 7.57
CA ASN A 625 31.55 -2.71 7.58
C ASN A 625 32.03 -2.28 8.96
N THR A 626 31.14 -1.99 9.92
CA THR A 626 31.53 -1.77 11.33
C THR A 626 31.73 -3.06 12.11
N GLY A 627 31.54 -4.23 11.49
CA GLY A 627 31.65 -5.55 12.11
C GLY A 627 30.36 -6.04 12.74
N VAL A 628 29.26 -5.30 12.65
CA VAL A 628 27.94 -5.76 13.06
C VAL A 628 27.45 -6.81 12.06
N ARG A 629 26.92 -7.92 12.55
CA ARG A 629 26.35 -8.99 11.74
C ARG A 629 24.84 -8.89 11.79
N LEU A 630 24.23 -8.45 10.72
CA LEU A 630 22.80 -8.27 10.62
C LEU A 630 22.27 -8.92 9.32
N PRO A 631 21.36 -9.92 9.39
CA PRO A 631 20.75 -10.54 8.24
C PRO A 631 19.85 -9.60 7.45
N THR A 632 19.68 -9.92 6.15
CA THR A 632 18.64 -9.30 5.32
C THR A 632 17.31 -10.03 5.44
N GLY A 633 16.23 -9.25 5.54
CA GLY A 633 14.84 -9.68 5.45
C GLY A 633 14.14 -8.98 4.27
N ALA A 634 12.89 -9.34 4.07
CA ALA A 634 12.02 -8.70 3.08
C ALA A 634 10.56 -8.79 3.49
N GLY A 635 9.82 -7.72 3.21
CA GLY A 635 8.37 -7.65 3.38
C GLY A 635 7.75 -6.70 2.35
N THR A 636 6.52 -6.98 1.98
CA THR A 636 5.81 -6.18 0.96
C THR A 636 5.24 -4.90 1.53
N ASP A 637 4.88 -4.88 2.82
CA ASP A 637 3.95 -3.92 3.42
C ASP A 637 2.59 -3.97 2.70
N ALA A 638 2.20 -5.19 2.31
CA ALA A 638 0.99 -5.42 1.53
C ALA A 638 -0.24 -5.14 2.36
N MET A 639 -1.17 -4.38 1.80
CA MET A 639 -2.49 -4.18 2.38
C MET A 639 -3.47 -5.15 1.73
N ALA A 640 -3.61 -6.34 2.32
CA ALA A 640 -4.29 -7.48 1.70
C ALA A 640 -5.81 -7.31 1.51
N ASN A 641 -6.40 -6.25 2.10
CA ASN A 641 -7.82 -5.90 1.98
C ASN A 641 -8.09 -4.66 1.11
N TYR A 642 -7.08 -4.14 0.41
CA TYR A 642 -7.28 -3.04 -0.53
C TYR A 642 -7.66 -3.53 -1.92
N ALA A 643 -8.50 -2.78 -2.59
CA ALA A 643 -8.76 -2.97 -4.02
C ALA A 643 -7.59 -2.48 -4.88
N SER A 644 -6.76 -1.59 -4.34
CA SER A 644 -5.52 -1.15 -4.99
C SER A 644 -4.55 -0.61 -3.96
N LEU A 645 -3.31 -0.88 -4.08
CA LEU A 645 -2.14 -0.25 -3.47
C LEU A 645 -0.99 -1.25 -3.25
N ARG A 646 0.27 -0.80 -3.35
CA ARG A 646 1.53 -1.44 -2.93
C ARG A 646 1.85 -2.85 -3.44
N GLY A 647 1.04 -3.42 -4.28
CA GLY A 647 1.30 -4.77 -4.77
C GLY A 647 0.64 -5.88 -3.95
N HIS A 648 0.77 -7.07 -4.50
CA HIS A 648 0.20 -8.27 -3.92
C HIS A 648 1.04 -8.81 -2.75
N LEU A 649 0.40 -9.57 -1.91
CA LEU A 649 1.04 -10.37 -0.87
C LEU A 649 2.26 -11.14 -1.42
N GLY A 650 3.39 -11.06 -0.74
CA GLY A 650 4.61 -11.75 -1.12
C GLY A 650 5.32 -11.19 -2.35
N MET A 651 5.04 -9.97 -2.77
CA MET A 651 5.85 -9.28 -3.78
C MET A 651 7.28 -9.08 -3.28
N GLY A 652 7.45 -8.48 -2.11
CA GLY A 652 8.69 -8.50 -1.35
C GLY A 652 8.73 -9.72 -0.44
N ARG A 653 9.70 -10.61 -0.63
CA ARG A 653 9.80 -11.82 0.20
C ARG A 653 11.22 -12.21 0.55
N VAL A 654 11.37 -12.79 1.72
CA VAL A 654 12.62 -13.44 2.14
C VAL A 654 12.50 -14.94 1.93
N PHE A 655 13.53 -15.55 1.36
CA PHE A 655 13.69 -17.00 1.36
C PHE A 655 14.66 -17.38 2.48
N VAL A 656 14.24 -18.35 3.31
CA VAL A 656 14.99 -18.79 4.50
C VAL A 656 15.30 -20.27 4.41
N ASN A 657 16.57 -20.66 4.52
CA ASN A 657 17.00 -22.05 4.57
C ASN A 657 16.85 -22.63 5.98
N SER A 658 15.67 -23.18 6.26
CA SER A 658 15.36 -23.87 7.51
C SER A 658 15.32 -25.39 7.37
N GLY A 659 15.61 -25.91 6.15
CA GLY A 659 15.52 -27.33 5.81
C GLY A 659 14.07 -27.79 5.64
N ARG A 660 13.28 -27.78 6.68
CA ARG A 660 11.83 -28.08 6.67
C ARG A 660 11.02 -26.86 7.08
N LEU A 661 9.78 -26.76 6.60
CA LEU A 661 8.86 -25.71 7.02
C LEU A 661 8.39 -25.95 8.46
N ASN A 662 8.95 -25.17 9.38
CA ASN A 662 8.57 -25.08 10.78
C ASN A 662 8.82 -23.67 11.23
N TYR A 663 7.85 -23.02 11.84
CA TYR A 663 7.90 -21.59 12.14
C TYR A 663 9.09 -21.19 13.01
N HIS A 664 9.32 -21.88 14.12
CA HIS A 664 10.43 -21.54 15.02
C HIS A 664 11.81 -21.81 14.38
N ALA A 665 11.94 -22.91 13.62
CA ALA A 665 13.17 -23.21 12.87
C ALA A 665 13.40 -22.17 11.76
N TRP A 666 12.32 -21.69 11.14
CA TRP A 666 12.36 -20.66 10.12
C TRP A 666 12.82 -19.30 10.69
N LEU A 667 12.24 -18.85 11.82
CA LEU A 667 12.70 -17.64 12.53
C LEU A 667 14.16 -17.76 13.01
N ALA A 668 14.55 -18.92 13.54
CA ALA A 668 15.94 -19.15 13.95
C ALA A 668 16.91 -19.08 12.77
N ALA A 669 16.53 -19.59 11.60
CA ALA A 669 17.33 -19.52 10.39
C ALA A 669 17.38 -18.09 9.81
N LEU A 670 16.28 -17.30 9.91
CA LEU A 670 16.26 -15.88 9.61
C LEU A 670 17.30 -15.12 10.45
N LYS A 671 17.27 -15.27 11.76
CA LYS A 671 18.27 -14.69 12.70
C LYS A 671 19.70 -15.12 12.40
N ALA A 672 19.88 -16.35 11.93
CA ALA A 672 21.21 -16.88 11.57
C ALA A 672 21.71 -16.39 10.20
N GLY A 673 20.93 -15.56 9.49
CA GLY A 673 21.30 -15.03 8.17
C GLY A 673 21.32 -16.08 7.06
N LYS A 674 20.61 -17.20 7.23
CA LYS A 674 20.43 -18.19 6.15
C LYS A 674 19.36 -17.74 5.18
N THR A 675 19.53 -16.53 4.59
CA THR A 675 18.50 -15.81 3.86
C THR A 675 18.99 -15.19 2.58
N PHE A 676 18.03 -14.97 1.66
CA PHE A 676 18.10 -13.93 0.64
C PHE A 676 16.76 -13.21 0.54
N ALA A 677 16.80 -11.89 0.29
CA ALA A 677 15.66 -11.02 0.13
C ALA A 677 15.45 -10.70 -1.35
N THR A 678 14.20 -10.65 -1.82
CA THR A 678 13.89 -10.44 -3.24
C THR A 678 12.47 -9.92 -3.46
N ASN A 679 12.28 -9.19 -4.57
CA ASN A 679 10.96 -8.89 -5.14
C ASN A 679 10.81 -9.44 -6.58
N GLY A 680 11.74 -10.28 -7.04
CA GLY A 680 11.70 -10.87 -8.40
C GLY A 680 12.78 -11.92 -8.64
N PRO A 681 14.09 -11.56 -8.65
CA PRO A 681 15.17 -12.50 -8.93
C PRO A 681 15.37 -13.53 -7.80
N LEU A 682 15.47 -14.81 -8.13
CA LEU A 682 15.82 -15.89 -7.22
C LEU A 682 17.31 -16.14 -7.25
N LEU A 683 17.95 -16.19 -6.09
CA LEU A 683 19.40 -16.31 -5.94
C LEU A 683 19.82 -17.61 -5.25
N ARG A 684 20.94 -18.19 -5.71
CA ARG A 684 21.71 -19.16 -4.93
C ARG A 684 23.16 -18.70 -4.87
N PHE A 685 23.72 -18.74 -3.69
CA PHE A 685 25.10 -18.32 -3.42
C PHE A 685 25.80 -19.28 -2.48
N SER A 686 27.02 -19.64 -2.80
CA SER A 686 27.93 -20.26 -1.85
C SER A 686 29.36 -19.82 -2.10
N LEU A 687 30.13 -19.66 -1.04
CA LEU A 687 31.55 -19.30 -1.05
C LEU A 687 32.32 -20.45 -0.39
N ASN A 688 33.24 -21.10 -1.12
CA ASN A 688 33.91 -22.35 -0.69
C ASN A 688 32.93 -23.39 -0.13
N GLY A 689 31.73 -23.51 -0.75
CA GLY A 689 30.67 -24.44 -0.31
C GLY A 689 29.88 -23.99 0.91
N ARG A 690 30.17 -22.82 1.51
CA ARG A 690 29.41 -22.24 2.61
C ARG A 690 28.32 -21.31 2.09
N GLU A 691 27.11 -21.45 2.57
CA GLU A 691 25.94 -20.65 2.22
C GLU A 691 25.81 -19.37 3.07
N PRO A 692 24.92 -18.41 2.76
CA PRO A 692 24.67 -17.22 3.54
C PRO A 692 24.48 -17.49 5.03
N GLY A 693 24.97 -16.57 5.86
CA GLY A 693 25.00 -16.69 7.32
C GLY A 693 26.25 -17.42 7.89
N ALA A 694 27.01 -18.10 7.04
CA ALA A 694 28.17 -18.85 7.49
C ALA A 694 29.42 -17.98 7.63
N GLU A 695 30.38 -18.46 8.45
CA GLU A 695 31.73 -17.93 8.58
C GLU A 695 32.77 -18.89 8.00
N ILE A 696 33.79 -18.32 7.36
CA ILE A 696 34.98 -19.02 6.86
C ILE A 696 36.18 -18.42 7.55
N ALA A 697 36.78 -19.14 8.48
CA ALA A 697 38.01 -18.74 9.15
C ALA A 697 39.23 -19.18 8.32
N LEU A 698 40.14 -18.25 8.04
CA LEU A 698 41.36 -18.45 7.26
C LEU A 698 42.57 -17.97 8.04
N PRO A 699 43.74 -18.61 7.89
CA PRO A 699 44.99 -18.11 8.48
C PRO A 699 45.40 -16.78 7.81
N VAL A 700 46.41 -16.13 8.37
CA VAL A 700 47.02 -14.94 7.77
C VAL A 700 47.61 -15.29 6.42
N GLY A 701 47.34 -14.48 5.38
CA GLY A 701 47.85 -14.67 4.01
C GLY A 701 46.76 -14.40 2.95
N THR A 702 47.15 -14.64 1.71
CA THR A 702 46.27 -14.53 0.53
C THR A 702 45.61 -15.86 0.26
N HIS A 703 44.29 -15.88 0.14
CA HIS A 703 43.49 -17.09 -0.07
C HIS A 703 42.63 -16.99 -1.30
N ARG A 704 42.59 -18.06 -2.09
CA ARG A 704 41.66 -18.20 -3.20
C ARG A 704 40.33 -18.72 -2.68
N LEU A 705 39.24 -18.04 -3.07
CA LEU A 705 37.86 -18.41 -2.75
C LEU A 705 37.11 -18.77 -4.05
N THR A 706 36.31 -19.80 -3.97
CA THR A 706 35.43 -20.23 -5.08
C THR A 706 33.99 -19.86 -4.77
N ALA A 707 33.44 -18.90 -5.49
CA ALA A 707 32.02 -18.54 -5.43
C ALA A 707 31.22 -19.30 -6.48
N LYS A 708 30.16 -20.01 -6.05
CA LYS A 708 29.16 -20.59 -6.97
C LYS A 708 27.88 -19.74 -6.86
N VAL A 709 27.40 -19.30 -8.01
CA VAL A 709 26.27 -18.37 -8.10
C VAL A 709 25.22 -18.88 -9.11
N SER A 710 23.95 -18.66 -8.82
CA SER A 710 22.84 -18.99 -9.72
C SER A 710 21.76 -17.92 -9.62
N LEU A 711 21.19 -17.55 -10.76
CA LEU A 711 20.08 -16.62 -10.95
C LEU A 711 18.97 -17.33 -11.74
N ARG A 712 17.72 -17.20 -11.26
CA ARG A 712 16.50 -17.40 -12.06
C ARG A 712 15.56 -16.24 -11.77
N SER A 713 14.90 -15.72 -12.78
CA SER A 713 14.02 -14.55 -12.60
C SER A 713 12.85 -14.61 -13.59
N ILE A 714 11.71 -14.13 -13.14
CA ILE A 714 10.52 -13.93 -13.98
C ILE A 714 10.61 -12.67 -14.84
N VAL A 715 11.58 -11.81 -14.54
CA VAL A 715 11.86 -10.56 -15.27
C VAL A 715 13.36 -10.46 -15.57
N SER A 716 13.71 -9.73 -16.63
CA SER A 716 15.13 -9.46 -16.96
C SER A 716 15.78 -8.60 -15.86
N VAL A 717 17.04 -8.88 -15.56
CA VAL A 717 17.89 -8.04 -14.69
C VAL A 717 19.02 -7.39 -15.48
N ASP A 718 19.52 -6.27 -14.98
CA ASP A 718 20.60 -5.51 -15.65
C ASP A 718 21.97 -5.82 -15.06
N SER A 719 22.01 -6.25 -13.78
CA SER A 719 23.24 -6.56 -13.07
C SER A 719 23.10 -7.85 -12.26
N PHE A 720 24.18 -8.65 -12.26
CA PHE A 720 24.33 -9.84 -11.41
C PHE A 720 25.75 -9.84 -10.85
N GLU A 721 25.93 -9.66 -9.55
CA GLU A 721 27.18 -9.21 -8.95
C GLU A 721 27.47 -9.89 -7.62
N ILE A 722 28.77 -10.16 -7.38
CA ILE A 722 29.31 -10.50 -6.06
C ILE A 722 29.87 -9.22 -5.44
N VAL A 723 29.38 -8.90 -4.25
CA VAL A 723 29.77 -7.70 -3.49
C VAL A 723 30.59 -8.11 -2.28
N ARG A 724 31.71 -7.43 -2.05
CA ARG A 724 32.55 -7.56 -0.84
C ARG A 724 32.66 -6.21 -0.17
N ASN A 725 32.32 -6.11 1.09
CA ASN A 725 32.43 -4.87 1.89
C ASN A 725 31.82 -3.63 1.18
N GLY A 726 30.70 -3.82 0.45
CA GLY A 726 30.04 -2.78 -0.32
C GLY A 726 30.60 -2.53 -1.72
N GLN A 727 31.69 -3.19 -2.13
CA GLN A 727 32.30 -3.05 -3.46
C GLN A 727 32.06 -4.29 -4.34
N VAL A 728 31.78 -4.07 -5.62
CA VAL A 728 31.64 -5.16 -6.59
C VAL A 728 33.01 -5.78 -6.85
N VAL A 729 33.14 -7.08 -6.56
CA VAL A 729 34.36 -7.87 -6.76
C VAL A 729 34.23 -8.94 -7.83
N GLY A 730 33.03 -9.15 -8.36
CA GLY A 730 32.77 -10.03 -9.47
C GLY A 730 31.45 -9.67 -10.15
N SER A 731 31.48 -9.50 -11.46
CA SER A 731 30.29 -9.31 -12.30
C SER A 731 30.10 -10.53 -13.18
N ILE A 732 28.88 -11.06 -13.18
CA ILE A 732 28.50 -12.24 -13.95
C ILE A 732 27.80 -11.80 -15.23
N ALA A 733 28.29 -12.26 -16.37
CA ALA A 733 27.70 -11.95 -17.66
C ALA A 733 26.27 -12.51 -17.77
N LEU A 734 25.35 -11.65 -18.18
CA LEU A 734 23.96 -11.99 -18.48
C LEU A 734 23.78 -12.07 -20.00
N THR A 735 23.22 -13.15 -20.48
CA THR A 735 22.98 -13.41 -21.90
C THR A 735 21.49 -13.64 -22.19
N GLY A 736 21.10 -13.56 -23.45
CA GLY A 736 19.73 -13.76 -23.90
C GLY A 736 18.75 -12.77 -23.26
N ASP A 737 17.67 -13.28 -22.68
CA ASP A 737 16.64 -12.47 -22.00
C ASP A 737 17.05 -11.95 -20.61
N ARG A 738 18.26 -12.31 -20.16
CA ARG A 738 18.82 -11.91 -18.86
C ARG A 738 17.98 -12.35 -17.66
N THR A 739 17.32 -13.49 -17.75
CA THR A 739 16.48 -14.07 -16.70
C THR A 739 17.14 -15.25 -15.99
N ALA A 740 18.28 -15.74 -16.50
CA ALA A 740 19.00 -16.88 -15.92
C ALA A 740 20.51 -16.76 -16.13
N ALA A 741 21.28 -17.14 -15.11
CA ALA A 741 22.73 -17.29 -15.19
C ALA A 741 23.22 -18.26 -14.11
N ASP A 742 24.25 -19.06 -14.45
CA ASP A 742 25.00 -19.90 -13.51
C ASP A 742 26.49 -19.67 -13.75
N ALA A 743 27.26 -19.45 -12.67
CA ALA A 743 28.69 -19.25 -12.79
C ALA A 743 29.47 -19.78 -11.58
N THR A 744 30.74 -20.04 -11.83
CA THR A 744 31.76 -20.25 -10.77
C THR A 744 32.81 -19.17 -10.95
N VAL A 745 32.97 -18.34 -9.90
CA VAL A 745 33.90 -17.19 -9.92
C VAL A 745 35.02 -17.44 -8.92
N GLN A 746 36.27 -17.21 -9.33
CA GLN A 746 37.41 -17.23 -8.43
C GLN A 746 37.63 -15.84 -7.87
N LEU A 747 37.72 -15.71 -6.57
CA LEU A 747 37.95 -14.49 -5.83
C LEU A 747 39.21 -14.61 -4.98
N GLU A 748 39.74 -13.49 -4.55
CA GLU A 748 40.90 -13.45 -3.65
C GLU A 748 40.50 -12.75 -2.34
N ALA A 749 40.95 -13.34 -1.20
CA ALA A 749 40.81 -12.73 0.13
C ALA A 749 42.16 -12.55 0.75
N VAL A 750 42.55 -11.30 0.98
CA VAL A 750 43.80 -10.89 1.66
C VAL A 750 43.52 -10.36 3.07
N ALA A 751 42.26 -10.01 3.37
CA ALA A 751 41.80 -9.47 4.64
C ALA A 751 40.38 -9.95 4.91
N SER A 752 39.97 -9.85 6.17
CA SER A 752 38.58 -10.12 6.58
C SER A 752 37.57 -9.27 5.80
N GLY A 753 36.41 -9.85 5.53
CA GLY A 753 35.34 -9.18 4.79
C GLY A 753 34.08 -10.04 4.75
N TRP A 754 32.98 -9.43 4.35
CA TRP A 754 31.72 -10.10 4.09
C TRP A 754 31.45 -10.09 2.59
N TYR A 755 30.74 -11.12 2.11
CA TYR A 755 30.41 -11.31 0.72
C TYR A 755 28.91 -11.58 0.55
N THR A 756 28.25 -10.87 -0.37
CA THR A 756 26.87 -11.09 -0.78
C THR A 756 26.77 -11.30 -2.29
N LEU A 757 25.69 -11.93 -2.73
CA LEU A 757 25.30 -11.99 -4.13
C LEU A 757 24.10 -11.08 -4.33
N ARG A 758 24.14 -10.26 -5.38
CA ARG A 758 23.10 -9.28 -5.71
C ARG A 758 22.70 -9.38 -7.18
N ALA A 759 21.40 -9.20 -7.46
CA ALA A 759 20.88 -9.00 -8.82
C ALA A 759 19.81 -7.90 -8.80
N PHE A 760 19.80 -7.03 -9.83
CA PHE A 760 18.81 -5.96 -9.93
C PHE A 760 18.59 -5.49 -11.37
N ALA A 761 17.43 -4.86 -11.60
CA ALA A 761 17.17 -4.04 -12.77
C ALA A 761 17.24 -2.54 -12.40
N ARG A 762 17.42 -1.67 -13.39
CA ARG A 762 17.54 -0.22 -13.18
C ARG A 762 16.19 0.51 -13.19
N ALA A 763 15.13 -0.16 -13.60
CA ALA A 763 13.78 0.38 -13.69
C ALA A 763 12.77 -0.70 -13.34
N ALA A 764 11.54 -0.29 -13.02
CA ALA A 764 10.41 -1.19 -12.85
C ALA A 764 10.24 -2.10 -14.06
N ARG A 765 9.87 -3.36 -13.82
CA ARG A 765 9.64 -4.37 -14.87
C ARG A 765 8.45 -5.24 -14.50
N HIS A 766 7.40 -5.14 -15.29
CA HIS A 766 6.25 -6.00 -15.12
C HIS A 766 6.62 -7.49 -15.29
N PRO A 767 6.17 -8.42 -14.43
CA PRO A 767 5.15 -8.32 -13.39
C PRO A 767 5.68 -8.04 -11.98
N THR A 768 6.92 -7.62 -11.81
CA THR A 768 7.40 -7.10 -10.53
C THR A 768 6.85 -5.68 -10.36
N LEU A 769 5.79 -5.58 -9.58
CA LEU A 769 5.01 -4.35 -9.40
C LEU A 769 5.59 -3.49 -8.26
N ASP A 770 6.87 -3.16 -8.36
CA ASP A 770 7.64 -2.38 -7.39
C ASP A 770 8.51 -1.35 -8.11
N VAL A 771 9.34 -0.61 -7.37
CA VAL A 771 10.24 0.41 -7.93
C VAL A 771 11.19 -0.17 -8.97
N TYR A 772 11.76 -1.34 -8.73
CA TYR A 772 12.54 -2.16 -9.68
C TYR A 772 12.80 -3.56 -9.11
N PRO A 773 13.04 -4.58 -9.97
CA PRO A 773 13.47 -5.89 -9.52
C PRO A 773 14.80 -5.83 -8.77
N PHE A 774 14.86 -6.45 -7.59
CA PHE A 774 16.04 -6.46 -6.74
C PHE A 774 16.11 -7.76 -5.93
N ALA A 775 17.31 -8.28 -5.73
CA ALA A 775 17.57 -9.35 -4.78
C ALA A 775 18.97 -9.25 -4.20
N THR A 776 19.13 -9.58 -2.91
CA THR A 776 20.43 -9.67 -2.23
C THR A 776 20.43 -10.80 -1.21
N THR A 777 21.55 -11.50 -1.05
CA THR A 777 21.71 -12.52 0.00
C THR A 777 22.18 -11.91 1.29
N SER A 778 21.91 -12.54 2.43
CA SER A 778 22.71 -12.32 3.64
C SER A 778 24.18 -12.66 3.38
N PRO A 779 25.12 -12.10 4.17
CA PRO A 779 26.54 -12.27 3.94
C PRO A 779 27.04 -13.70 4.23
N VAL A 780 28.09 -14.12 3.51
CA VAL A 780 29.08 -15.10 3.99
C VAL A 780 30.26 -14.29 4.53
N TYR A 781 30.65 -14.54 5.77
CA TYR A 781 31.75 -13.82 6.43
C TYR A 781 33.06 -14.58 6.22
N VAL A 782 34.12 -13.87 5.87
CA VAL A 782 35.48 -14.41 5.76
C VAL A 782 36.34 -13.68 6.79
N VAL A 783 36.94 -14.44 7.73
CA VAL A 783 37.79 -13.93 8.78
C VAL A 783 39.21 -14.40 8.55
N VAL A 784 40.13 -13.49 8.21
CA VAL A 784 41.52 -13.79 7.93
C VAL A 784 42.36 -13.45 9.15
N GLY A 785 43.13 -14.44 9.68
CA GLY A 785 44.00 -14.25 10.83
C GLY A 785 43.30 -13.80 12.11
N GLY A 786 42.00 -14.08 12.23
CA GLY A 786 41.18 -13.64 13.38
C GLY A 786 40.92 -12.14 13.44
N GLN A 787 41.27 -11.39 12.40
CA GLN A 787 41.08 -9.93 12.37
C GLN A 787 39.60 -9.57 12.14
N PRO A 788 39.03 -8.61 12.91
CA PRO A 788 37.66 -8.18 12.69
C PRO A 788 37.50 -7.37 11.39
N ILE A 789 36.26 -7.34 10.87
CA ILE A 789 35.88 -6.41 9.80
C ILE A 789 35.70 -5.02 10.42
N ARG A 790 36.37 -4.00 9.89
CA ARG A 790 36.29 -2.62 10.38
C ARG A 790 36.37 -1.62 9.24
N SER A 791 35.57 -0.55 9.33
CA SER A 791 35.65 0.65 8.52
C SER A 791 35.46 1.87 9.42
N SER A 792 36.53 2.63 9.62
CA SER A 792 36.48 3.85 10.43
C SER A 792 35.54 4.90 9.83
N ASP A 793 35.48 5.00 8.51
CA ASP A 793 34.62 5.97 7.82
C ASP A 793 33.14 5.64 8.03
N ASP A 794 32.76 4.36 7.89
CA ASP A 794 31.38 3.94 8.12
C ASP A 794 30.99 4.02 9.61
N ALA A 795 31.92 3.78 10.52
CA ALA A 795 31.67 4.02 11.94
C ALA A 795 31.43 5.51 12.23
N ARG A 796 32.25 6.41 11.63
CA ARG A 796 32.03 7.88 11.75
C ARG A 796 30.70 8.34 11.16
N TYR A 797 30.19 7.66 10.13
CA TYR A 797 28.85 7.94 9.60
C TYR A 797 27.77 7.73 10.70
N PHE A 798 27.81 6.63 11.43
CA PHE A 798 26.87 6.35 12.52
C PHE A 798 27.09 7.25 13.74
N VAL A 799 28.32 7.66 14.04
CA VAL A 799 28.58 8.65 15.10
C VAL A 799 27.87 9.97 14.80
N ARG A 800 28.00 10.50 13.58
CA ARG A 800 27.31 11.75 13.17
C ARG A 800 25.78 11.60 13.26
N TRP A 801 25.23 10.47 12.86
CA TRP A 801 23.81 10.20 13.00
C TRP A 801 23.36 10.23 14.45
N LEU A 802 24.08 9.57 15.33
CA LEU A 802 23.77 9.54 16.75
C LEU A 802 23.94 10.89 17.45
N ASP A 803 24.90 11.72 17.02
CA ASP A 803 25.06 13.09 17.48
C ASP A 803 23.82 13.95 17.12
N GLN A 804 23.31 13.82 15.91
CA GLN A 804 22.07 14.48 15.45
C GLN A 804 20.85 13.99 16.26
N LEU A 805 20.73 12.68 16.46
CA LEU A 805 19.62 12.12 17.27
C LEU A 805 19.67 12.61 18.73
N ALA A 806 20.85 12.67 19.32
CA ALA A 806 21.03 13.17 20.67
C ALA A 806 20.59 14.64 20.82
N GLU A 807 20.92 15.45 19.81
CA GLU A 807 20.48 16.85 19.77
C GLU A 807 18.95 16.98 19.66
N THR A 808 18.36 16.24 18.71
CA THR A 808 16.90 16.22 18.52
C THR A 808 16.17 15.74 19.77
N ALA A 809 16.65 14.68 20.42
CA ALA A 809 16.06 14.15 21.65
C ALA A 809 16.18 15.14 22.83
N ARG A 810 17.31 15.85 22.99
CA ARG A 810 17.48 16.88 24.05
C ARG A 810 16.45 18.01 23.90
N ASN A 811 16.23 18.42 22.67
CA ASN A 811 15.38 19.59 22.34
C ASN A 811 13.88 19.21 22.17
N HIS A 812 13.54 17.93 22.27
CA HIS A 812 12.16 17.47 22.12
C HIS A 812 11.26 17.98 23.26
N PRO A 813 10.12 18.66 22.98
CA PRO A 813 9.31 19.29 23.99
C PRO A 813 8.36 18.35 24.74
N GLY A 814 8.13 17.13 24.23
CA GLY A 814 7.05 16.24 24.65
C GLY A 814 7.43 15.18 25.69
N TRP A 815 8.51 15.35 26.45
CA TRP A 815 8.89 14.40 27.50
C TRP A 815 7.91 14.39 28.66
N ASN A 816 7.47 13.21 29.12
CA ASN A 816 6.67 13.10 30.32
C ASN A 816 7.51 13.30 31.60
N SER A 817 8.82 12.96 31.56
CA SER A 817 9.72 13.12 32.69
C SER A 817 11.17 13.26 32.26
N ALA A 818 12.00 13.82 33.15
CA ALA A 818 13.45 13.86 32.98
C ALA A 818 14.06 12.43 32.92
N ALA A 819 13.50 11.47 33.65
CA ALA A 819 13.97 10.10 33.68
C ALA A 819 13.83 9.40 32.32
N GLU A 820 12.69 9.63 31.61
CA GLU A 820 12.49 9.13 30.24
C GLU A 820 13.52 9.71 29.27
N ARG A 821 13.70 11.02 29.31
CA ARG A 821 14.71 11.71 28.48
C ARG A 821 16.13 11.17 28.74
N ASP A 822 16.51 11.06 30.00
CA ASP A 822 17.85 10.64 30.39
C ASP A 822 18.11 9.17 30.02
N LYS A 823 17.08 8.31 30.08
CA LYS A 823 17.13 6.93 29.59
C LYS A 823 17.42 6.87 28.09
N VAL A 824 16.66 7.59 27.27
CA VAL A 824 16.84 7.62 25.82
C VAL A 824 18.21 8.18 25.44
N LEU A 825 18.63 9.30 26.06
CA LEU A 825 19.97 9.86 25.85
C LEU A 825 21.07 8.89 26.31
N GLY A 826 20.83 8.11 27.35
CA GLY A 826 21.74 7.05 27.81
C GLY A 826 21.93 5.94 26.78
N ASP A 827 20.86 5.50 26.12
CA ASP A 827 20.92 4.49 25.04
C ASP A 827 21.66 5.04 23.81
N ILE A 828 21.38 6.28 23.40
CA ILE A 828 22.12 6.97 22.33
C ILE A 828 23.61 7.05 22.67
N SER A 829 23.96 7.44 23.90
CA SER A 829 25.35 7.56 24.35
C SER A 829 26.11 6.23 24.31
N LYS A 830 25.48 5.12 24.74
CA LYS A 830 26.08 3.77 24.65
C LYS A 830 26.34 3.36 23.21
N ALA A 831 25.35 3.58 22.33
CA ALA A 831 25.48 3.30 20.89
C ALA A 831 26.58 4.15 20.24
N ARG A 832 26.66 5.42 20.61
CA ARG A 832 27.72 6.32 20.12
C ARG A 832 29.11 5.82 20.53
N ALA A 833 29.31 5.42 21.78
CA ALA A 833 30.56 4.86 22.27
C ALA A 833 30.98 3.59 21.50
N PHE A 834 30.02 2.73 21.16
CA PHE A 834 30.26 1.54 20.34
C PHE A 834 30.84 1.87 18.97
N TYR A 835 30.31 2.88 18.28
CA TYR A 835 30.83 3.30 16.96
C TYR A 835 32.11 4.14 17.08
N ASP A 836 32.26 4.96 18.12
CA ASP A 836 33.51 5.71 18.41
C ASP A 836 34.73 4.77 18.56
N GLU A 837 34.54 3.65 19.26
CA GLU A 837 35.57 2.64 19.39
C GLU A 837 36.01 2.06 18.02
N ARG A 838 35.04 1.91 17.10
CA ARG A 838 35.28 1.37 15.75
C ARG A 838 35.77 2.40 14.75
N ALA A 839 35.60 3.68 15.05
CA ALA A 839 36.06 4.80 14.25
C ALA A 839 37.57 5.11 14.49
N ARG A 840 38.09 4.67 15.66
CA ARG A 840 39.53 4.76 16.00
C ARG A 840 40.30 3.63 15.29
#